data_8e0df97226e41f8044f420ddfb85714e
#
_entry.id   8e0df97226e41f8044f420ddfb85714e
#
_cell.length_a   1.000
_cell.length_b   1.000
_cell.length_c   1.000
_cell.angle_alpha   90.00
_cell.angle_beta   90.00
_cell.angle_gamma   90.00
#
_symmetry.space_group_name_H-M   'P 1'
#
loop_
_entity.id
_entity.type
_entity.pdbx_description
1 polymer ?
#
loop_
_entity_poly.entity_id
_entity_poly.type
_entity_poly.pdbx_seq_one_letter_code
_entity_poly.pdbx_strand_id
1 'polypeptide(L)'
;MRYLLLCTTLLASPALAQTLTPPNAQATQPTAEDSGDQNEAIVVTAQRLNAARESIDPAIGATTARFARTDLEVQPGGIDSSLKNVLLQAPGVSQDSDGDGEVHIRNEHGNVQYRLNGVTVPQGFSGFGALVDPRVAESIEVITGTLPAQYGFRTAGVVNMKTRAQGFDFDGDVGIYGGSNGTIVPSFTLRDATGKLSYFLSGSYQRNDLGIANPTPDRTAIHDRSEQWRGFGFASYILSPDDRLTVFGGSAIGKFQQPNQRGVMPVYTLNGRTTFDSALLDQNQRQDAWFAVLAYQHAGERVDFQVAPFVRHAKAVFTPDPQGGNLLFNGVDTALTQTSLAFGVQADGSFKASDSHTVRAGLFFQQDNSRSNSLNRVFAVDGLGNQTSDVPIGIAVAERLVGRNYSAYLQDEWLLSDTLTFNYGVRFDQSEGLVSEHQFSPRAGLVWKPDTATTLHVGYARYFTPPPLILIGKGAVTAFDGTTGAAADPTADPIRSQREHMFDVGAQHLFGRHLTLGIDAYYKLATNLLDDTTLGGTLILAPFNYAKARNWGVEASASFAQGPVHAYLNLARGQQQAKTIISNQFLFDPADVDYIKDHYIFTDHSQKWTASGGASLNLADHLGHFQPSLDFIYGSGLRAADPAGIVPNGGTQQPYVQVNLGLAQVIGSEEHGLTVRFDVINLFDKSYLLHDGSGVGRGQPEYAPRRGFFFGLRKSF
;
A
#
# COMPACT_ATOMS: atom_id res chain seq x y z
N MET A 1 -44.60 -3.58 28.85
CA MET A 1 -44.18 -4.37 30.05
C MET A 1 -42.68 -4.16 30.13
N ARG A 2 -42.19 -3.22 30.88
CA ARG A 2 -41.87 -3.23 32.34
C ARG A 2 -40.79 -4.28 32.67
N TYR A 3 -39.65 -3.70 33.01
CA TYR A 3 -38.70 -3.78 34.11
C TYR A 3 -37.41 -4.52 33.75
N LEU A 4 -36.21 -4.21 34.18
CA LEU A 4 -35.75 -3.66 35.48
C LEU A 4 -34.38 -2.99 35.34
N LEU A 5 -34.21 -1.82 35.94
CA LEU A 5 -32.94 -1.24 36.36
C LEU A 5 -32.39 -2.01 37.56
N LEU A 6 -31.09 -2.25 37.60
CA LEU A 6 -30.37 -2.47 38.87
C LEU A 6 -29.09 -1.61 38.85
N CYS A 7 -29.13 -0.52 39.61
CA CYS A 7 -27.96 0.22 40.08
C CYS A 7 -27.30 -0.56 41.21
N THR A 8 -26.00 -0.81 41.09
CA THR A 8 -25.14 -1.07 42.24
C THR A 8 -23.98 -0.10 42.23
N THR A 9 -24.02 0.79 43.19
CA THR A 9 -22.94 1.70 43.57
C THR A 9 -21.81 0.87 44.21
N LEU A 10 -20.59 0.98 43.72
CA LEU A 10 -19.40 0.54 44.43
C LEU A 10 -18.40 1.72 44.53
N LEU A 11 -18.01 1.90 45.78
CA LEU A 11 -17.22 2.97 46.35
C LEU A 11 -15.85 3.13 45.70
N ALA A 12 -15.49 4.37 45.41
CA ALA A 12 -14.17 4.79 45.00
C ALA A 12 -13.17 4.76 46.16
N SER A 13 -12.00 4.17 45.90
CA SER A 13 -10.78 4.45 46.69
C SER A 13 -9.82 5.24 45.79
N PRO A 14 -9.18 6.30 46.28
CA PRO A 14 -8.29 7.13 45.46
C PRO A 14 -6.93 6.44 45.31
N ALA A 15 -6.59 6.07 44.09
CA ALA A 15 -5.22 5.72 43.72
C ALA A 15 -4.45 7.01 43.37
N LEU A 16 -3.34 7.20 44.08
CA LEU A 16 -2.40 8.30 43.95
C LEU A 16 -1.92 8.48 42.52
N ALA A 17 -2.13 9.66 41.98
CA ALA A 17 -1.51 10.11 40.73
C ALA A 17 0.01 10.26 40.97
N GLN A 18 0.81 9.44 40.32
CA GLN A 18 2.22 9.71 40.15
C GLN A 18 2.40 10.60 38.90
N THR A 19 2.73 11.86 39.15
CA THR A 19 3.21 12.81 38.15
C THR A 19 4.58 12.35 37.66
N LEU A 20 4.67 11.92 36.42
CA LEU A 20 5.96 11.72 35.75
C LEU A 20 6.53 13.08 35.33
N THR A 21 7.42 13.61 36.13
CA THR A 21 8.36 14.68 35.75
C THR A 21 9.47 14.07 34.87
N PRO A 22 9.92 14.70 33.78
CA PRO A 22 11.06 14.20 33.02
C PRO A 22 12.33 14.31 33.87
N PRO A 23 13.19 13.29 33.90
CA PRO A 23 14.42 13.32 34.67
C PRO A 23 15.45 14.24 34.02
N ASN A 24 15.88 15.21 34.77
CA ASN A 24 17.06 16.01 34.50
C ASN A 24 18.29 15.10 34.68
N ALA A 25 18.99 14.74 33.63
CA ALA A 25 20.17 13.89 33.69
C ALA A 25 21.40 14.72 34.10
N GLN A 26 21.78 14.61 35.35
CA GLN A 26 23.15 14.90 35.74
C GLN A 26 24.00 13.64 35.56
N ALA A 27 25.04 13.77 34.72
CA ALA A 27 26.01 12.71 34.46
C ALA A 27 26.85 12.43 35.71
N THR A 28 26.73 11.22 36.25
CA THR A 28 27.74 10.62 37.14
C THR A 28 28.46 9.53 36.34
N GLN A 29 29.82 9.58 36.37
CA GLN A 29 30.67 8.57 35.75
C GLN A 29 30.47 7.20 36.41
N PRO A 30 30.36 6.10 35.67
CA PRO A 30 30.28 4.75 36.24
C PRO A 30 31.67 4.15 36.50
N THR A 31 31.84 3.59 37.69
CA THR A 31 32.90 2.62 38.06
C THR A 31 32.44 1.20 37.64
N ALA A 32 33.40 0.39 37.22
CA ALA A 32 33.21 -0.89 36.54
C ALA A 32 32.53 -2.00 37.38
N GLU A 33 31.93 -2.91 36.60
CA GLU A 33 31.51 -4.29 36.90
C GLU A 33 30.10 -4.51 37.43
N ASP A 34 29.12 -4.63 36.47
CA ASP A 34 28.05 -5.61 36.57
C ASP A 34 27.46 -5.88 35.18
N SER A 35 27.28 -7.14 34.77
CA SER A 35 26.74 -7.51 33.48
C SER A 35 25.29 -7.07 33.24
N GLY A 36 24.54 -6.78 34.31
CA GLY A 36 23.21 -6.16 34.26
C GLY A 36 23.26 -4.72 33.78
N ASP A 37 24.24 -3.95 34.23
CA ASP A 37 24.39 -2.51 33.93
C ASP A 37 24.76 -2.26 32.44
N GLN A 38 25.50 -3.19 31.80
CA GLN A 38 25.84 -3.09 30.38
C GLN A 38 24.64 -3.34 29.45
N ASN A 39 23.74 -4.24 29.81
CA ASN A 39 22.54 -4.50 29.04
C ASN A 39 21.55 -3.31 29.13
N GLU A 40 21.36 -2.73 30.31
CA GLU A 40 20.55 -1.51 30.48
C GLU A 40 21.12 -0.34 29.67
N ALA A 41 22.45 -0.12 29.68
CA ALA A 41 23.09 0.93 28.89
C ALA A 41 22.91 0.74 27.38
N ILE A 42 22.93 -0.49 26.89
CA ILE A 42 22.67 -0.82 25.48
C ILE A 42 21.21 -0.57 25.12
N VAL A 43 20.26 -0.93 25.98
CA VAL A 43 18.83 -0.66 25.81
C VAL A 43 18.57 0.84 25.69
N VAL A 44 19.09 1.63 26.62
CA VAL A 44 18.95 3.10 26.63
C VAL A 44 19.57 3.71 25.37
N THR A 45 20.74 3.23 24.93
CA THR A 45 21.38 3.68 23.69
C THR A 45 20.53 3.36 22.46
N ALA A 46 19.99 2.15 22.37
CA ALA A 46 19.12 1.76 21.25
C ALA A 46 17.83 2.58 21.22
N GLN A 47 17.21 2.85 22.36
CA GLN A 47 16.02 3.72 22.46
C GLN A 47 16.33 5.15 22.03
N ARG A 48 17.48 5.71 22.46
CA ARG A 48 17.92 7.04 22.03
C ARG A 48 18.14 7.12 20.52
N LEU A 49 18.81 6.14 19.92
CA LEU A 49 19.02 6.05 18.48
C LEU A 49 17.69 5.91 17.70
N ASN A 50 16.69 5.23 18.27
CA ASN A 50 15.38 5.15 17.68
C ASN A 50 14.63 6.50 17.76
N ALA A 51 14.66 7.16 18.91
CA ALA A 51 14.08 8.49 19.09
C ALA A 51 14.72 9.51 18.14
N ALA A 52 16.06 9.48 17.97
CA ALA A 52 16.76 10.31 17.02
C ALA A 52 16.36 10.04 15.56
N ARG A 53 16.12 8.79 15.17
CA ARG A 53 15.57 8.49 13.85
C ARG A 53 14.15 9.07 13.69
N GLU A 54 13.34 8.99 14.71
CA GLU A 54 11.97 9.56 14.70
C GLU A 54 12.00 11.10 14.67
N SER A 55 13.03 11.75 15.23
CA SER A 55 13.20 13.21 15.19
C SER A 55 13.48 13.76 13.80
N ILE A 56 13.98 12.91 12.88
CA ILE A 56 14.16 13.26 11.48
C ILE A 56 12.80 13.46 10.79
N ASP A 57 11.75 12.76 11.25
CA ASP A 57 10.38 12.99 10.78
C ASP A 57 9.77 14.22 11.52
N PRO A 58 9.21 15.20 10.79
CA PRO A 58 8.63 16.38 11.41
C PRO A 58 7.33 16.05 12.14
N ALA A 59 6.98 16.87 13.14
CA ALA A 59 5.64 16.86 13.71
C ALA A 59 4.63 17.28 12.63
N ILE A 60 3.80 16.33 12.18
CA ILE A 60 2.93 16.50 11.02
C ILE A 60 1.57 17.04 11.47
N GLY A 61 1.09 18.10 10.83
CA GLY A 61 -0.30 18.53 10.89
C GLY A 61 -1.17 17.80 9.85
N ALA A 62 -0.95 16.49 9.67
CA ALA A 62 -1.63 15.66 8.70
C ALA A 62 -2.49 14.62 9.42
N THR A 63 -3.48 14.07 8.72
CA THR A 63 -4.28 12.97 9.24
C THR A 63 -3.44 11.70 9.27
N THR A 64 -3.34 11.08 10.44
CA THR A 64 -2.58 9.83 10.64
C THR A 64 -3.49 8.76 11.23
N ALA A 65 -3.65 7.65 10.51
CA ALA A 65 -4.21 6.42 11.05
C ALA A 65 -3.07 5.48 11.45
N ARG A 66 -3.02 5.09 12.73
CA ARG A 66 -1.97 4.23 13.26
C ARG A 66 -2.56 2.90 13.70
N PHE A 67 -1.89 1.83 13.31
CA PHE A 67 -2.14 0.44 13.72
C PHE A 67 -0.92 -0.05 14.49
N ALA A 68 -1.05 -0.19 15.80
CA ALA A 68 -0.02 -0.77 16.64
C ALA A 68 -0.01 -2.31 16.47
N ARG A 69 1.03 -2.97 16.94
CA ARG A 69 1.17 -4.43 16.89
C ARG A 69 -0.04 -5.13 17.49
N THR A 70 -0.51 -4.67 18.64
CA THR A 70 -1.70 -5.22 19.32
C THR A 70 -2.96 -5.10 18.46
N ASP A 71 -3.13 -4.01 17.71
CA ASP A 71 -4.28 -3.83 16.81
C ASP A 71 -4.21 -4.83 15.66
N LEU A 72 -3.00 -5.05 15.11
CA LEU A 72 -2.77 -6.02 14.04
C LEU A 72 -3.04 -7.47 14.48
N GLU A 73 -2.76 -7.82 15.74
CA GLU A 73 -2.93 -9.17 16.27
C GLU A 73 -4.37 -9.52 16.60
N VAL A 74 -5.18 -8.56 17.07
CA VAL A 74 -6.55 -8.82 17.48
C VAL A 74 -7.58 -8.76 16.36
N GLN A 75 -7.32 -8.01 15.27
CA GLN A 75 -8.26 -7.91 14.14
C GLN A 75 -8.51 -9.27 13.47
N PRO A 76 -9.66 -9.48 12.75
CA PRO A 76 -9.89 -10.69 11.98
C PRO A 76 -8.75 -10.99 10.99
N GLY A 77 -8.27 -12.24 10.96
CA GLY A 77 -7.07 -12.65 10.24
C GLY A 77 -5.76 -12.37 10.98
N GLY A 78 -5.73 -11.47 11.96
CA GLY A 78 -4.55 -11.13 12.75
C GLY A 78 -3.37 -10.70 11.87
N ILE A 79 -2.17 -11.05 12.29
CA ILE A 79 -0.94 -10.79 11.52
C ILE A 79 -0.79 -11.65 10.26
N ASP A 80 -1.68 -12.63 10.06
CA ASP A 80 -1.78 -13.42 8.82
C ASP A 80 -2.63 -12.72 7.76
N SER A 81 -3.29 -11.60 8.12
CA SER A 81 -3.99 -10.73 7.19
C SER A 81 -3.04 -10.03 6.23
N SER A 82 -3.50 -9.72 5.02
CA SER A 82 -2.68 -8.97 4.05
C SER A 82 -2.47 -7.52 4.49
N LEU A 83 -1.37 -6.90 4.07
CA LEU A 83 -1.14 -5.47 4.31
C LEU A 83 -2.30 -4.62 3.76
N LYS A 84 -2.86 -4.97 2.59
CA LYS A 84 -4.02 -4.31 2.02
C LYS A 84 -5.21 -4.28 2.99
N ASN A 85 -5.55 -5.42 3.61
CA ASN A 85 -6.68 -5.49 4.54
C ASN A 85 -6.48 -4.58 5.77
N VAL A 86 -5.24 -4.42 6.25
CA VAL A 86 -4.91 -3.45 7.29
C VAL A 86 -5.13 -2.03 6.80
N LEU A 87 -4.65 -1.69 5.60
CA LEU A 87 -4.77 -0.35 5.03
C LEU A 87 -6.22 0.05 4.75
N LEU A 88 -7.09 -0.90 4.36
CA LEU A 88 -8.53 -0.67 4.17
C LEU A 88 -9.26 -0.23 5.45
N GLN A 89 -8.65 -0.39 6.61
CA GLN A 89 -9.17 0.10 7.88
C GLN A 89 -8.81 1.57 8.15
N ALA A 90 -8.03 2.23 7.27
CA ALA A 90 -7.74 3.66 7.38
C ALA A 90 -8.79 4.53 6.67
N PRO A 91 -8.99 5.80 7.09
CA PRO A 91 -9.93 6.73 6.45
C PRO A 91 -9.62 6.93 4.96
N GLY A 92 -10.64 6.97 4.11
CA GLY A 92 -10.51 7.30 2.70
C GLY A 92 -9.74 6.28 1.84
N VAL A 93 -9.50 5.07 2.37
CA VAL A 93 -8.86 3.98 1.64
C VAL A 93 -9.92 3.07 1.02
N SER A 94 -9.71 2.70 -0.23
CA SER A 94 -10.56 1.78 -0.99
C SER A 94 -9.70 0.79 -1.79
N GLN A 95 -10.36 -0.22 -2.35
CA GLN A 95 -9.76 -1.23 -3.23
C GLN A 95 -10.56 -1.34 -4.52
N ASP A 96 -9.90 -1.76 -5.57
CA ASP A 96 -10.51 -2.14 -6.84
C ASP A 96 -10.29 -3.61 -7.19
N SER A 97 -9.37 -4.27 -6.51
CA SER A 97 -9.06 -5.68 -6.65
C SER A 97 -8.87 -6.36 -5.29
N ASP A 98 -9.18 -7.64 -5.19
CA ASP A 98 -8.89 -8.42 -3.99
C ASP A 98 -7.48 -9.03 -4.00
N GLY A 99 -7.01 -9.46 -5.15
CA GLY A 99 -5.75 -10.21 -5.29
C GLY A 99 -4.51 -9.36 -5.44
N ASP A 100 -4.58 -8.14 -5.95
CA ASP A 100 -3.46 -7.24 -5.93
C ASP A 100 -3.32 -6.57 -4.54
N GLY A 101 -2.13 -6.20 -4.17
CA GLY A 101 -1.87 -5.53 -2.88
C GLY A 101 -2.08 -4.02 -2.95
N GLU A 102 -2.59 -3.49 -4.05
CA GLU A 102 -2.77 -2.07 -4.25
C GLU A 102 -4.02 -1.54 -3.56
N VAL A 103 -3.92 -0.32 -3.06
CA VAL A 103 -5.02 0.42 -2.45
C VAL A 103 -5.09 1.81 -3.05
N HIS A 104 -6.29 2.36 -3.07
CA HIS A 104 -6.54 3.74 -3.46
C HIS A 104 -6.71 4.58 -2.22
N ILE A 105 -5.85 5.57 -2.02
CA ILE A 105 -5.97 6.54 -0.95
C ILE A 105 -6.56 7.82 -1.53
N ARG A 106 -7.71 8.25 -1.00
CA ARG A 106 -8.40 9.46 -1.48
C ARG A 106 -8.71 9.41 -2.98
N ASN A 107 -9.11 8.23 -3.49
CA ASN A 107 -9.39 7.96 -4.91
C ASN A 107 -8.19 8.15 -5.86
N GLU A 108 -6.95 8.06 -5.40
CA GLU A 108 -5.77 8.07 -6.27
C GLU A 108 -5.20 6.69 -6.46
N HIS A 109 -4.94 6.31 -7.70
CA HIS A 109 -4.41 4.99 -8.08
C HIS A 109 -2.89 4.93 -7.93
N GLY A 110 -2.38 3.85 -7.29
CA GLY A 110 -0.94 3.52 -7.27
C GLY A 110 0.02 4.61 -6.73
N ASN A 111 -0.51 5.69 -6.13
CA ASN A 111 0.27 6.87 -5.71
C ASN A 111 0.62 6.85 -4.22
N VAL A 112 0.90 5.67 -3.67
CA VAL A 112 1.22 5.44 -2.26
C VAL A 112 2.73 5.26 -2.07
N GLN A 113 3.32 5.97 -1.12
CA GLN A 113 4.72 5.80 -0.73
C GLN A 113 4.82 4.83 0.45
N TYR A 114 5.55 3.73 0.28
CA TYR A 114 5.87 2.81 1.36
C TYR A 114 7.23 3.13 1.95
N ARG A 115 7.31 3.24 3.28
CA ARG A 115 8.55 3.47 4.03
C ARG A 115 8.73 2.42 5.10
N LEU A 116 9.96 2.03 5.33
CA LEU A 116 10.35 1.11 6.39
C LEU A 116 11.50 1.73 7.18
N ASN A 117 11.29 2.01 8.46
CA ASN A 117 12.26 2.69 9.33
C ASN A 117 12.78 4.02 8.73
N GLY A 118 11.88 4.83 8.13
CA GLY A 118 12.23 6.11 7.51
C GLY A 118 12.81 6.02 6.11
N VAL A 119 13.14 4.82 5.59
CA VAL A 119 13.66 4.64 4.23
C VAL A 119 12.54 4.26 3.28
N THR A 120 12.48 4.89 2.12
CA THR A 120 11.52 4.56 1.06
C THR A 120 11.80 3.15 0.52
N VAL A 121 10.81 2.27 0.59
CA VAL A 121 10.90 0.91 0.02
C VAL A 121 10.63 0.98 -1.47
N PRO A 122 11.53 0.47 -2.31
CA PRO A 122 11.32 0.45 -3.76
C PRO A 122 10.11 -0.40 -4.14
N GLN A 123 9.29 0.08 -5.08
CA GLN A 123 8.10 -0.63 -5.56
C GLN A 123 8.45 -1.83 -6.46
N GLY A 124 7.58 -2.85 -6.47
CA GLY A 124 7.57 -3.96 -7.42
C GLY A 124 6.90 -3.59 -8.76
N PHE A 125 6.68 -4.59 -9.64
CA PHE A 125 5.99 -4.40 -10.94
C PHE A 125 4.48 -4.23 -10.81
N SER A 126 3.89 -4.81 -9.77
CA SER A 126 2.47 -4.70 -9.47
C SER A 126 2.26 -4.94 -7.97
N GLY A 127 1.07 -4.65 -7.48
CA GLY A 127 0.66 -4.93 -6.13
C GLY A 127 0.58 -6.42 -5.77
N PHE A 128 0.63 -7.31 -6.77
CA PHE A 128 0.69 -8.76 -6.54
C PHE A 128 1.99 -9.14 -5.84
N GLY A 129 1.88 -9.65 -4.63
CA GLY A 129 3.05 -10.06 -3.85
C GLY A 129 3.77 -8.90 -3.18
N ALA A 130 3.10 -8.24 -2.23
CA ALA A 130 3.73 -7.23 -1.38
C ALA A 130 5.08 -7.71 -0.83
N LEU A 131 6.12 -6.90 -0.99
CA LEU A 131 7.48 -7.21 -0.51
C LEU A 131 7.58 -7.24 1.01
N VAL A 132 6.63 -6.61 1.70
CA VAL A 132 6.62 -6.48 3.16
C VAL A 132 5.29 -7.01 3.70
N ASP A 133 5.40 -7.91 4.66
CA ASP A 133 4.29 -8.54 5.37
C ASP A 133 4.00 -7.78 6.68
N PRO A 134 2.76 -7.62 7.15
CA PRO A 134 2.44 -7.02 8.46
C PRO A 134 3.20 -7.65 9.64
N ARG A 135 3.65 -8.90 9.52
CA ARG A 135 4.47 -9.58 10.54
C ARG A 135 5.74 -8.84 10.91
N VAL A 136 6.34 -8.12 9.96
CA VAL A 136 7.60 -7.39 10.20
C VAL A 136 7.37 -6.10 10.96
N ALA A 137 6.12 -5.62 11.04
CA ALA A 137 5.78 -4.32 11.60
C ALA A 137 5.50 -4.38 13.11
N GLU A 138 6.09 -3.44 13.85
CA GLU A 138 5.69 -3.04 15.20
C GLU A 138 4.52 -2.05 15.14
N SER A 139 4.52 -1.19 14.14
CA SER A 139 3.39 -0.33 13.82
C SER A 139 3.36 0.00 12.34
N ILE A 140 2.15 0.28 11.84
CA ILE A 140 1.87 0.77 10.50
C ILE A 140 1.13 2.09 10.65
N GLU A 141 1.62 3.13 9.99
CA GLU A 141 1.01 4.46 9.98
C GLU A 141 0.63 4.83 8.55
N VAL A 142 -0.62 5.20 8.34
CA VAL A 142 -1.11 5.75 7.07
C VAL A 142 -1.23 7.25 7.24
N ILE A 143 -0.41 8.00 6.53
CA ILE A 143 -0.31 9.46 6.64
C ILE A 143 -0.86 10.05 5.35
N THR A 144 -1.85 10.94 5.47
CA THR A 144 -2.50 11.63 4.35
C THR A 144 -2.54 13.13 4.61
N GLY A 145 -2.82 13.94 3.57
CA GLY A 145 -2.91 15.39 3.69
C GLY A 145 -1.70 16.12 3.13
N THR A 146 -1.40 17.30 3.64
CA THR A 146 -0.24 18.11 3.21
C THR A 146 1.05 17.57 3.82
N LEU A 147 1.70 16.66 3.10
CA LEU A 147 2.94 16.02 3.54
C LEU A 147 4.11 17.01 3.52
N PRO A 148 4.99 17.01 4.54
CA PRO A 148 6.24 17.78 4.58
C PRO A 148 7.18 17.52 3.40
N ALA A 149 8.19 18.38 3.19
CA ALA A 149 9.06 18.36 2.02
C ALA A 149 9.92 17.08 1.88
N GLN A 150 10.15 16.35 2.96
CA GLN A 150 10.84 15.06 2.93
C GLN A 150 10.10 13.97 2.15
N TYR A 151 8.76 14.03 2.08
CA TYR A 151 7.98 13.06 1.34
C TYR A 151 7.83 13.51 -0.13
N GLY A 152 8.01 12.59 -1.07
CA GLY A 152 7.94 12.91 -2.48
C GLY A 152 7.75 11.67 -3.35
N PHE A 153 7.60 11.88 -4.65
CA PHE A 153 7.39 10.90 -5.72
C PHE A 153 6.04 10.19 -5.69
N ARG A 154 5.50 9.87 -4.51
CA ARG A 154 4.17 9.27 -4.30
C ARG A 154 3.49 10.05 -3.19
N THR A 155 2.35 10.65 -3.43
CA THR A 155 1.79 11.72 -2.59
C THR A 155 0.31 11.59 -2.27
N ALA A 156 -0.36 10.51 -2.71
CA ALA A 156 -1.71 10.21 -2.25
C ALA A 156 -1.73 9.91 -0.74
N GLY A 157 -0.68 9.19 -0.28
CA GLY A 157 -0.44 8.89 1.12
C GLY A 157 0.90 8.22 1.34
N VAL A 158 1.33 8.17 2.58
CA VAL A 158 2.53 7.47 3.04
C VAL A 158 2.13 6.34 3.97
N VAL A 159 2.56 5.13 3.67
CA VAL A 159 2.49 3.97 4.58
C VAL A 159 3.85 3.82 5.22
N ASN A 160 3.96 4.27 6.47
CA ASN A 160 5.20 4.24 7.24
C ASN A 160 5.17 3.06 8.22
N MET A 161 6.09 2.12 8.05
CA MET A 161 6.19 0.92 8.88
C MET A 161 7.43 0.99 9.76
N LYS A 162 7.27 0.70 11.04
CA LYS A 162 8.37 0.49 11.99
C LYS A 162 8.54 -1.00 12.21
N THR A 163 9.78 -1.50 12.15
CA THR A 163 10.03 -2.93 12.31
C THR A 163 10.07 -3.36 13.77
N ARG A 164 9.75 -4.63 14.03
CA ARG A 164 9.84 -5.31 15.35
C ARG A 164 11.27 -5.48 15.89
N ALA A 165 12.26 -4.95 15.25
CA ALA A 165 13.68 -5.19 15.54
C ALA A 165 14.21 -4.65 16.88
N GLN A 166 13.33 -4.27 17.82
CA GLN A 166 13.67 -3.60 19.08
C GLN A 166 13.33 -4.45 20.31
N GLY A 167 13.66 -5.72 20.29
CA GLY A 167 13.61 -6.59 21.47
C GLY A 167 15.03 -6.91 21.95
N PHE A 168 15.20 -7.07 23.25
CA PHE A 168 16.49 -7.41 23.85
C PHE A 168 16.56 -8.85 24.36
N ASP A 169 15.44 -9.56 24.29
CA ASP A 169 15.35 -10.97 24.66
C ASP A 169 15.08 -11.82 23.41
N PHE A 170 15.56 -13.05 23.43
CA PHE A 170 15.25 -14.05 22.42
C PHE A 170 13.75 -14.30 22.40
N ASP A 171 13.12 -14.05 21.25
CA ASP A 171 11.69 -14.19 21.04
C ASP A 171 11.44 -14.62 19.61
N GLY A 172 10.42 -15.41 19.42
CA GLY A 172 10.01 -15.84 18.11
C GLY A 172 8.63 -16.48 18.13
N ASP A 173 8.11 -16.72 16.95
CA ASP A 173 6.89 -17.48 16.77
C ASP A 173 6.97 -18.39 15.54
N VAL A 174 6.27 -19.51 15.63
CA VAL A 174 5.95 -20.36 14.48
C VAL A 174 4.45 -20.52 14.41
N GLY A 175 3.88 -20.42 13.21
CA GLY A 175 2.44 -20.48 13.03
C GLY A 175 2.03 -21.14 11.73
N ILE A 176 0.77 -21.55 11.72
CA ILE A 176 0.07 -21.98 10.52
C ILE A 176 -1.34 -21.39 10.55
N TYR A 177 -1.75 -20.79 9.44
CA TYR A 177 -3.09 -20.25 9.22
C TYR A 177 -3.66 -20.82 7.93
N GLY A 178 -4.93 -21.20 7.91
CA GLY A 178 -5.51 -21.75 6.69
C GLY A 178 -7.00 -21.99 6.79
N GLY A 179 -7.62 -22.37 5.67
CA GLY A 179 -9.06 -22.56 5.61
C GLY A 179 -9.65 -22.57 4.21
N SER A 180 -10.71 -21.82 4.02
CA SER A 180 -11.44 -21.72 2.76
C SER A 180 -10.54 -21.39 1.58
N ASN A 181 -10.97 -21.75 0.36
CA ASN A 181 -10.25 -21.54 -0.89
C ASN A 181 -8.84 -22.18 -0.93
N GLY A 182 -8.65 -23.32 -0.23
CA GLY A 182 -7.33 -23.97 -0.19
C GLY A 182 -6.22 -23.12 0.45
N THR A 183 -6.60 -22.10 1.21
CA THR A 183 -5.63 -21.20 1.88
C THR A 183 -4.80 -21.98 2.89
N ILE A 184 -3.47 -21.82 2.81
CA ILE A 184 -2.51 -22.31 3.80
C ILE A 184 -1.35 -21.32 3.91
N VAL A 185 -1.02 -20.90 5.14
CA VAL A 185 0.01 -19.89 5.42
C VAL A 185 0.87 -20.34 6.60
N PRO A 186 1.86 -21.25 6.41
CA PRO A 186 2.90 -21.46 7.40
C PRO A 186 3.83 -20.24 7.48
N SER A 187 4.23 -19.86 8.69
CA SER A 187 5.05 -18.68 8.93
C SER A 187 5.93 -18.83 10.18
N PHE A 188 6.99 -18.03 10.23
CA PHE A 188 7.81 -17.88 11.41
C PHE A 188 8.34 -16.46 11.55
N THR A 189 8.62 -16.07 12.79
CA THR A 189 9.45 -14.91 13.13
C THR A 189 10.48 -15.31 14.17
N LEU A 190 11.63 -14.65 14.14
CA LEU A 190 12.71 -14.82 15.11
C LEU A 190 13.38 -13.48 15.35
N ARG A 191 13.57 -13.09 16.60
CA ARG A 191 14.34 -11.92 16.98
C ARG A 191 15.21 -12.21 18.19
N ASP A 192 16.32 -11.50 18.27
CA ASP A 192 17.22 -11.57 19.41
C ASP A 192 18.13 -10.34 19.45
N ALA A 193 18.70 -10.05 20.60
CA ALA A 193 19.75 -9.06 20.75
C ALA A 193 20.87 -9.60 21.66
N THR A 194 22.06 -9.62 21.10
CA THR A 194 23.28 -10.06 21.80
C THR A 194 24.28 -8.92 21.84
N GLY A 195 24.45 -8.30 23.01
CA GLY A 195 25.28 -7.12 23.18
C GLY A 195 24.83 -6.01 22.21
N LYS A 196 25.75 -5.52 21.36
CA LYS A 196 25.48 -4.41 20.42
C LYS A 196 24.71 -4.83 19.14
N LEU A 197 24.48 -6.10 18.92
CA LEU A 197 23.79 -6.63 17.74
C LEU A 197 22.35 -6.98 18.08
N SER A 198 21.41 -6.45 17.32
CA SER A 198 20.00 -6.93 17.29
C SER A 198 19.65 -7.41 15.91
N TYR A 199 18.84 -8.47 15.81
CA TYR A 199 18.38 -8.97 14.52
C TYR A 199 16.93 -9.46 14.59
N PHE A 200 16.30 -9.45 13.42
CA PHE A 200 14.96 -9.96 13.20
C PHE A 200 14.89 -10.67 11.85
N LEU A 201 14.28 -11.84 11.84
CA LEU A 201 14.04 -12.65 10.65
C LEU A 201 12.56 -13.02 10.58
N SER A 202 11.99 -13.02 9.38
CA SER A 202 10.62 -13.46 9.14
C SER A 202 10.54 -14.20 7.82
N GLY A 203 9.73 -15.26 7.78
CA GLY A 203 9.42 -15.99 6.57
C GLY A 203 7.98 -16.48 6.55
N SER A 204 7.36 -16.48 5.37
CA SER A 204 6.04 -17.04 5.14
C SER A 204 5.91 -17.65 3.76
N TYR A 205 5.08 -18.67 3.66
CA TYR A 205 4.54 -19.18 2.41
C TYR A 205 3.03 -19.01 2.45
N GLN A 206 2.44 -18.64 1.35
CA GLN A 206 0.99 -18.53 1.18
C GLN A 206 0.56 -19.25 -0.09
N ARG A 207 -0.45 -20.08 0.00
CA ARG A 207 -1.19 -20.62 -1.14
C ARG A 207 -2.66 -20.28 -0.99
N ASN A 208 -3.31 -19.95 -2.10
CA ASN A 208 -4.75 -19.69 -2.17
C ASN A 208 -5.27 -20.04 -3.58
N ASP A 209 -6.41 -20.71 -3.67
CA ASP A 209 -7.08 -21.04 -4.94
C ASP A 209 -8.12 -19.96 -5.38
N LEU A 210 -8.16 -18.83 -4.67
CA LEU A 210 -8.82 -17.58 -5.03
C LEU A 210 -7.77 -16.46 -4.90
N GLY A 211 -6.80 -16.46 -5.82
CA GLY A 211 -5.54 -15.75 -5.66
C GLY A 211 -5.50 -14.35 -6.22
N ILE A 212 -6.23 -14.06 -7.30
CA ILE A 212 -6.24 -12.73 -7.94
C ILE A 212 -7.65 -12.17 -7.91
N ALA A 213 -8.59 -12.82 -8.64
CA ALA A 213 -9.93 -12.32 -8.84
C ALA A 213 -10.88 -13.45 -9.24
N ASN A 214 -12.11 -13.42 -8.76
CA ASN A 214 -13.13 -14.29 -9.33
C ASN A 214 -13.95 -13.49 -10.36
N PRO A 215 -13.91 -13.82 -11.66
CA PRO A 215 -14.70 -13.13 -12.67
C PRO A 215 -16.19 -13.46 -12.60
N THR A 216 -16.61 -14.36 -11.70
CA THR A 216 -18.00 -14.79 -11.50
C THR A 216 -18.40 -14.66 -10.02
N PRO A 217 -19.72 -14.58 -9.71
CA PRO A 217 -20.21 -14.55 -8.33
C PRO A 217 -20.12 -15.91 -7.60
N ASP A 218 -19.54 -16.92 -8.24
CA ASP A 218 -19.40 -18.26 -7.67
C ASP A 218 -18.43 -18.27 -6.46
N ARG A 219 -18.56 -19.31 -5.62
CA ARG A 219 -17.66 -19.46 -4.45
C ARG A 219 -16.26 -19.92 -4.83
N THR A 220 -16.10 -20.52 -5.99
CA THR A 220 -14.85 -21.09 -6.48
C THR A 220 -14.49 -20.45 -7.81
N ALA A 221 -13.29 -19.92 -7.88
CA ALA A 221 -12.71 -19.47 -9.15
C ALA A 221 -12.13 -20.65 -9.94
N ILE A 222 -11.98 -20.46 -11.24
CA ILE A 222 -11.33 -21.42 -12.14
C ILE A 222 -9.99 -20.83 -12.52
N HIS A 223 -8.91 -21.60 -12.35
CA HIS A 223 -7.57 -21.19 -12.72
C HIS A 223 -7.16 -19.88 -12.04
N ASP A 224 -7.32 -19.80 -10.70
CA ASP A 224 -7.02 -18.61 -9.91
C ASP A 224 -6.12 -18.93 -8.71
N ARG A 225 -5.26 -19.96 -8.82
CA ARG A 225 -4.32 -20.29 -7.77
C ARG A 225 -3.19 -19.25 -7.70
N SER A 226 -2.90 -18.81 -6.49
CA SER A 226 -1.68 -18.07 -6.17
C SER A 226 -0.80 -18.84 -5.18
N GLU A 227 0.51 -18.74 -5.37
CA GLU A 227 1.53 -19.22 -4.44
C GLU A 227 2.55 -18.13 -4.23
N GLN A 228 2.82 -17.78 -2.97
CA GLN A 228 3.72 -16.68 -2.63
C GLN A 228 4.68 -17.09 -1.51
N TRP A 229 5.96 -16.80 -1.69
CA TRP A 229 7.03 -16.94 -0.71
C TRP A 229 7.50 -15.55 -0.33
N ARG A 230 7.61 -15.27 0.95
CA ARG A 230 8.13 -14.00 1.46
C ARG A 230 9.18 -14.25 2.50
N GLY A 231 10.24 -13.46 2.47
CA GLY A 231 11.29 -13.46 3.47
C GLY A 231 11.71 -12.03 3.78
N PHE A 232 12.01 -11.75 5.02
CA PHE A 232 12.52 -10.47 5.48
C PHE A 232 13.60 -10.68 6.53
N GLY A 233 14.67 -9.89 6.42
CA GLY A 233 15.77 -9.86 7.39
C GLY A 233 16.12 -8.43 7.78
N PHE A 234 16.45 -8.26 9.05
CA PHE A 234 16.93 -7.01 9.64
C PHE A 234 18.05 -7.32 10.62
N ALA A 235 19.12 -6.55 10.58
CA ALA A 235 20.20 -6.60 11.57
C ALA A 235 20.68 -5.17 11.84
N SER A 236 20.87 -4.85 13.11
CA SER A 236 21.32 -3.53 13.57
C SER A 236 22.45 -3.67 14.55
N TYR A 237 23.54 -2.95 14.32
CA TYR A 237 24.74 -2.96 15.16
C TYR A 237 25.05 -1.57 15.70
N ILE A 238 25.12 -1.42 17.02
CA ILE A 238 25.48 -0.18 17.71
C ILE A 238 27.02 -0.04 17.64
N LEU A 239 27.49 0.90 16.82
CA LEU A 239 28.91 1.19 16.65
C LEU A 239 29.47 1.97 17.86
N SER A 240 28.75 3.01 18.25
CA SER A 240 29.03 3.89 19.38
C SER A 240 27.73 4.31 20.07
N PRO A 241 27.76 5.06 21.19
CA PRO A 241 26.54 5.62 21.75
C PRO A 241 25.74 6.48 20.75
N ASP A 242 26.39 7.09 19.77
CA ASP A 242 25.79 8.02 18.82
C ASP A 242 25.56 7.42 17.43
N ASP A 243 26.13 6.23 17.16
CA ASP A 243 26.20 5.69 15.80
C ASP A 243 25.67 4.26 15.71
N ARG A 244 24.89 4.01 14.66
CA ARG A 244 24.32 2.69 14.37
C ARG A 244 24.41 2.35 12.89
N LEU A 245 24.75 1.11 12.60
CA LEU A 245 24.67 0.53 11.26
C LEU A 245 23.54 -0.49 11.22
N THR A 246 22.66 -0.37 10.23
CA THR A 246 21.52 -1.26 10.05
C THR A 246 21.51 -1.82 8.62
N VAL A 247 21.31 -3.13 8.49
CA VAL A 247 21.05 -3.79 7.20
C VAL A 247 19.67 -4.40 7.26
N PHE A 248 18.85 -4.18 6.25
CA PHE A 248 17.58 -4.87 6.13
C PHE A 248 17.22 -5.10 4.66
N GLY A 249 16.38 -6.10 4.43
CA GLY A 249 15.93 -6.41 3.10
C GLY A 249 14.82 -7.45 3.11
N GLY A 250 14.16 -7.56 1.96
CA GLY A 250 13.06 -8.48 1.76
C GLY A 250 13.10 -9.12 0.39
N SER A 251 12.45 -10.26 0.27
CA SER A 251 12.27 -11.00 -0.97
C SER A 251 10.86 -11.55 -1.05
N ALA A 252 10.24 -11.45 -2.23
CA ALA A 252 8.96 -12.08 -2.53
C ALA A 252 9.04 -12.79 -3.88
N ILE A 253 8.53 -14.02 -3.93
CA ILE A 253 8.38 -14.82 -5.15
C ILE A 253 6.91 -15.21 -5.21
N GLY A 254 6.21 -14.78 -6.29
CA GLY A 254 4.82 -15.07 -6.51
C GLY A 254 4.58 -15.81 -7.82
N LYS A 255 3.69 -16.80 -7.80
CA LYS A 255 3.14 -17.47 -8.98
C LYS A 255 1.63 -17.29 -8.96
N PHE A 256 1.07 -16.85 -10.07
CA PHE A 256 -0.33 -16.52 -10.20
C PHE A 256 -0.89 -17.16 -11.46
N GLN A 257 -2.02 -17.80 -11.34
CA GLN A 257 -2.85 -18.17 -12.47
C GLN A 257 -3.77 -17.02 -12.83
N GLN A 258 -3.98 -16.75 -14.10
CA GLN A 258 -5.01 -15.79 -14.52
C GLN A 258 -6.37 -16.45 -14.48
N PRO A 259 -7.35 -15.90 -13.78
CA PRO A 259 -8.65 -16.54 -13.62
C PRO A 259 -9.43 -16.62 -14.92
N ASN A 260 -10.14 -17.74 -15.10
CA ASN A 260 -10.91 -18.04 -16.29
C ASN A 260 -12.43 -17.90 -16.06
N GLN A 261 -13.15 -17.56 -17.12
CA GLN A 261 -14.61 -17.59 -17.18
C GLN A 261 -15.08 -18.73 -18.09
N ARG A 262 -16.07 -19.53 -17.62
CA ARG A 262 -16.68 -20.61 -18.44
C ARG A 262 -17.57 -20.05 -19.54
N GLY A 263 -17.65 -20.78 -20.66
CA GLY A 263 -18.65 -20.53 -21.68
C GLY A 263 -18.37 -19.34 -22.58
N VAL A 264 -17.17 -18.75 -22.51
CA VAL A 264 -16.75 -17.75 -23.50
C VAL A 264 -16.51 -18.45 -24.84
N MET A 265 -17.06 -17.90 -25.91
CA MET A 265 -16.91 -18.48 -27.26
C MET A 265 -15.70 -17.86 -27.97
N PRO A 266 -14.92 -18.68 -28.71
CA PRO A 266 -13.86 -18.15 -29.56
C PRO A 266 -14.39 -17.17 -30.60
N VAL A 267 -13.62 -16.10 -30.84
CA VAL A 267 -13.91 -15.08 -31.86
C VAL A 267 -13.12 -15.36 -33.14
N TYR A 268 -11.95 -15.99 -33.00
CA TYR A 268 -11.02 -16.22 -34.10
C TYR A 268 -10.84 -17.70 -34.39
N THR A 269 -10.24 -18.02 -35.54
CA THR A 269 -9.85 -19.34 -35.96
C THR A 269 -8.34 -19.52 -35.90
N LEU A 270 -7.85 -20.64 -35.39
CA LEU A 270 -6.43 -20.96 -35.30
C LEU A 270 -6.14 -22.32 -35.98
N ASN A 271 -5.41 -22.30 -37.09
CA ASN A 271 -5.05 -23.52 -37.86
C ASN A 271 -6.25 -24.46 -38.04
N GLY A 272 -7.39 -23.95 -38.49
CA GLY A 272 -8.66 -24.67 -38.68
C GLY A 272 -9.45 -24.96 -37.41
N ARG A 273 -8.94 -24.63 -36.21
CA ARG A 273 -9.65 -24.82 -34.95
C ARG A 273 -10.52 -23.59 -34.63
N THR A 274 -11.81 -23.84 -34.41
CA THR A 274 -12.83 -22.81 -34.12
C THR A 274 -13.45 -22.96 -32.74
N THR A 275 -13.02 -23.95 -31.96
CA THR A 275 -13.57 -24.24 -30.62
C THR A 275 -12.47 -24.43 -29.62
N PHE A 276 -12.69 -23.91 -28.41
CA PHE A 276 -11.84 -24.11 -27.22
C PHE A 276 -12.72 -23.91 -25.99
N ASP A 277 -12.55 -24.75 -24.96
CA ASP A 277 -13.21 -24.50 -23.67
C ASP A 277 -12.45 -23.42 -22.89
N SER A 278 -13.05 -22.27 -22.73
CA SER A 278 -12.46 -21.13 -22.02
C SER A 278 -12.06 -21.43 -20.56
N ALA A 279 -12.67 -22.43 -19.95
CA ALA A 279 -12.29 -22.90 -18.63
C ALA A 279 -10.91 -23.59 -18.57
N LEU A 280 -10.37 -23.99 -19.73
CA LEU A 280 -9.09 -24.69 -19.86
C LEU A 280 -7.93 -23.77 -20.26
N LEU A 281 -8.13 -22.46 -20.36
CA LEU A 281 -7.04 -21.51 -20.56
C LEU A 281 -5.99 -21.65 -19.45
N ASP A 282 -4.71 -21.74 -19.84
CA ASP A 282 -3.58 -21.91 -18.90
C ASP A 282 -2.61 -20.73 -19.01
N GLN A 283 -3.09 -19.55 -18.56
CA GLN A 283 -2.31 -18.32 -18.52
C GLN A 283 -1.73 -18.14 -17.13
N ASN A 284 -0.43 -17.87 -17.06
CA ASN A 284 0.28 -17.80 -15.79
C ASN A 284 1.20 -16.58 -15.71
N GLN A 285 1.33 -16.01 -14.52
CA GLN A 285 2.29 -14.96 -14.22
C GLN A 285 3.18 -15.37 -13.06
N ARG A 286 4.48 -15.10 -13.21
CA ARG A 286 5.46 -15.21 -12.13
C ARG A 286 6.07 -13.83 -11.85
N GLN A 287 6.19 -13.50 -10.58
CA GLN A 287 6.88 -12.30 -10.11
C GLN A 287 7.95 -12.68 -9.10
N ASP A 288 9.13 -12.14 -9.28
CA ASP A 288 10.26 -12.27 -8.37
C ASP A 288 10.76 -10.86 -8.02
N ALA A 289 10.84 -10.53 -6.74
CA ALA A 289 11.37 -9.25 -6.31
C ALA A 289 12.20 -9.41 -5.03
N TRP A 290 13.25 -8.59 -4.90
CA TRP A 290 14.00 -8.45 -3.66
C TRP A 290 14.60 -7.06 -3.56
N PHE A 291 14.85 -6.63 -2.33
CA PHE A 291 15.56 -5.37 -2.05
C PHE A 291 16.50 -5.54 -0.86
N ALA A 292 17.51 -4.68 -0.80
CA ALA A 292 18.41 -4.55 0.33
C ALA A 292 18.74 -3.09 0.59
N VAL A 293 18.84 -2.71 1.86
CA VAL A 293 19.19 -1.38 2.35
C VAL A 293 20.30 -1.52 3.37
N LEU A 294 21.31 -0.65 3.28
CA LEU A 294 22.31 -0.45 4.31
C LEU A 294 22.13 0.98 4.84
N ALA A 295 21.76 1.15 6.10
CA ALA A 295 21.51 2.45 6.70
C ALA A 295 22.55 2.75 7.80
N TYR A 296 23.27 3.84 7.65
CA TYR A 296 24.07 4.42 8.72
C TYR A 296 23.29 5.57 9.35
N GLN A 297 23.18 5.56 10.67
CA GLN A 297 22.49 6.56 11.45
C GLN A 297 23.44 7.16 12.49
N HIS A 298 23.40 8.49 12.62
CA HIS A 298 24.05 9.27 13.67
C HIS A 298 22.98 10.03 14.48
N ALA A 299 23.14 10.04 15.80
CA ALA A 299 22.28 10.74 16.75
C ALA A 299 23.14 11.63 17.65
N GLY A 300 23.24 12.91 17.31
CA GLY A 300 24.01 13.90 18.08
C GLY A 300 23.16 14.73 19.04
N GLU A 301 23.77 15.71 19.69
CA GLU A 301 23.02 16.65 20.53
C GLU A 301 22.14 17.62 19.72
N ARG A 302 22.58 18.00 18.53
CA ARG A 302 21.90 18.96 17.65
C ARG A 302 21.66 18.46 16.24
N VAL A 303 22.35 17.40 15.83
CA VAL A 303 22.30 16.88 14.46
C VAL A 303 22.00 15.40 14.51
N ASP A 304 20.86 15.02 13.92
CA ASP A 304 20.54 13.64 13.65
C ASP A 304 20.52 13.42 12.15
N PHE A 305 21.09 12.33 11.64
CA PHE A 305 20.98 12.00 10.23
C PHE A 305 21.03 10.50 9.95
N GLN A 306 20.48 10.13 8.81
CA GLN A 306 20.52 8.77 8.26
C GLN A 306 20.94 8.82 6.79
N VAL A 307 21.87 7.95 6.40
CA VAL A 307 22.26 7.73 5.00
C VAL A 307 22.01 6.27 4.66
N ALA A 308 21.22 6.03 3.63
CA ALA A 308 20.72 4.69 3.29
C ALA A 308 20.87 4.40 1.80
N PRO A 309 22.02 3.87 1.32
CA PRO A 309 22.10 3.24 0.02
C PRO A 309 21.21 2.00 -0.05
N PHE A 310 20.60 1.80 -1.22
CA PHE A 310 19.70 0.68 -1.48
C PHE A 310 19.86 0.11 -2.87
N VAL A 311 19.44 -1.13 -3.01
CA VAL A 311 19.30 -1.83 -4.29
C VAL A 311 18.00 -2.62 -4.30
N ARG A 312 17.36 -2.71 -5.47
CA ARG A 312 16.16 -3.53 -5.72
C ARG A 312 16.26 -4.21 -7.07
N HIS A 313 15.85 -5.46 -7.11
CA HIS A 313 15.58 -6.19 -8.35
C HIS A 313 14.10 -6.60 -8.39
N ALA A 314 13.48 -6.51 -9.57
CA ALA A 314 12.17 -7.07 -9.82
C ALA A 314 12.11 -7.71 -11.21
N LYS A 315 11.35 -8.79 -11.33
CA LYS A 315 11.10 -9.51 -12.58
C LYS A 315 9.66 -9.98 -12.62
N ALA A 316 8.98 -9.74 -13.73
CA ALA A 316 7.67 -10.31 -14.03
C ALA A 316 7.75 -11.09 -15.35
N VAL A 317 7.16 -12.28 -15.37
CA VAL A 317 7.06 -13.14 -16.53
C VAL A 317 5.60 -13.52 -16.70
N PHE A 318 5.00 -13.13 -17.81
CA PHE A 318 3.67 -13.59 -18.21
C PHE A 318 3.82 -14.66 -19.30
N THR A 319 3.17 -15.80 -19.09
CA THR A 319 3.16 -16.96 -20.01
C THR A 319 1.73 -17.18 -20.48
N PRO A 320 1.44 -17.03 -21.78
CA PRO A 320 0.13 -17.26 -22.34
C PRO A 320 -0.20 -18.75 -22.39
N ASP A 321 -1.45 -19.08 -22.71
CA ASP A 321 -1.91 -20.46 -22.92
C ASP A 321 -1.08 -21.19 -23.99
N PRO A 322 -0.44 -22.33 -23.66
CA PRO A 322 0.43 -23.04 -24.60
C PRO A 322 -0.31 -23.62 -25.80
N GLN A 323 -1.63 -23.81 -25.69
CA GLN A 323 -2.46 -24.33 -26.78
C GLN A 323 -2.97 -23.24 -27.71
N GLY A 324 -2.64 -21.94 -27.44
CA GLY A 324 -3.05 -20.81 -28.24
C GLY A 324 -4.52 -20.40 -28.01
N GLY A 325 -5.06 -20.71 -26.83
CA GLY A 325 -6.40 -20.28 -26.46
C GLY A 325 -6.54 -18.76 -26.51
N ASN A 326 -5.52 -18.00 -26.09
CA ASN A 326 -5.50 -16.54 -26.17
C ASN A 326 -5.75 -16.02 -27.60
N LEU A 327 -5.17 -16.66 -28.62
CA LEU A 327 -5.41 -16.31 -30.02
C LEU A 327 -6.86 -16.52 -30.42
N LEU A 328 -7.49 -17.62 -29.97
CA LEU A 328 -8.86 -17.92 -30.29
C LEU A 328 -9.88 -16.92 -29.70
N PHE A 329 -9.60 -16.42 -28.45
CA PHE A 329 -10.53 -15.51 -27.78
C PHE A 329 -10.22 -14.04 -28.07
N ASN A 330 -8.93 -13.66 -28.06
CA ASN A 330 -8.49 -12.25 -28.09
C ASN A 330 -7.79 -11.86 -29.40
N GLY A 331 -7.48 -12.85 -30.29
CA GLY A 331 -6.68 -12.61 -31.48
C GLY A 331 -5.20 -12.27 -31.22
N VAL A 332 -4.83 -12.19 -29.94
CA VAL A 332 -3.47 -11.84 -29.49
C VAL A 332 -3.04 -12.83 -28.42
N ASP A 333 -1.79 -13.25 -28.50
CA ASP A 333 -1.12 -14.12 -27.56
C ASP A 333 0.26 -13.55 -27.26
N THR A 334 0.50 -13.13 -26.02
CA THR A 334 1.71 -12.40 -25.63
C THR A 334 2.47 -13.16 -24.54
N ALA A 335 3.69 -13.60 -24.85
CA ALA A 335 4.67 -13.97 -23.82
C ALA A 335 5.50 -12.73 -23.48
N LEU A 336 5.49 -12.29 -22.20
CA LEU A 336 6.13 -11.06 -21.76
C LEU A 336 7.10 -11.32 -20.61
N THR A 337 8.29 -10.74 -20.70
CA THR A 337 9.25 -10.69 -19.59
C THR A 337 9.67 -9.25 -19.36
N GLN A 338 9.42 -8.76 -18.17
CA GLN A 338 9.91 -7.48 -17.69
C GLN A 338 10.92 -7.68 -16.57
N THR A 339 11.99 -6.88 -16.56
CA THR A 339 13.00 -6.88 -15.49
C THR A 339 13.37 -5.44 -15.16
N SER A 340 13.62 -5.17 -13.89
CA SER A 340 14.15 -3.89 -13.41
C SER A 340 15.22 -4.12 -12.35
N LEU A 341 16.31 -3.38 -12.46
CA LEU A 341 17.33 -3.25 -11.43
C LEU A 341 17.45 -1.77 -11.06
N ALA A 342 17.01 -1.41 -9.87
CA ALA A 342 17.13 -0.08 -9.32
C ALA A 342 18.18 -0.03 -8.22
N PHE A 343 18.95 1.05 -8.15
CA PHE A 343 19.86 1.35 -7.05
C PHE A 343 19.87 2.84 -6.78
N GLY A 344 20.17 3.21 -5.55
CA GLY A 344 20.13 4.59 -5.15
C GLY A 344 20.62 4.84 -3.73
N VAL A 345 20.43 6.07 -3.29
CA VAL A 345 20.74 6.50 -1.93
C VAL A 345 19.69 7.51 -1.47
N GLN A 346 19.27 7.37 -0.23
CA GLN A 346 18.49 8.35 0.51
C GLN A 346 19.32 8.86 1.67
N ALA A 347 19.33 10.18 1.88
CA ALA A 347 19.97 10.80 3.02
C ALA A 347 19.04 11.86 3.59
N ASP A 348 18.72 11.74 4.86
CA ASP A 348 17.84 12.66 5.58
C ASP A 348 18.50 13.08 6.89
N GLY A 349 18.33 14.33 7.30
CA GLY A 349 18.84 14.81 8.57
C GLY A 349 18.04 15.95 9.15
N SER A 350 18.16 16.12 10.46
CA SER A 350 17.60 17.22 11.23
C SER A 350 18.70 17.95 11.98
N PHE A 351 18.56 19.26 12.07
CA PHE A 351 19.45 20.16 12.81
C PHE A 351 18.63 21.06 13.73
N LYS A 352 18.80 20.90 15.04
CA LYS A 352 18.22 21.78 16.04
C LYS A 352 19.00 23.10 16.06
N ALA A 353 18.56 24.05 15.23
CA ALA A 353 19.22 25.36 15.08
C ALA A 353 19.03 26.22 16.32
N SER A 354 17.85 26.14 16.96
CA SER A 354 17.52 26.77 18.24
C SER A 354 16.43 25.96 18.95
N ASP A 355 15.95 26.45 20.09
CA ASP A 355 14.80 25.82 20.77
C ASP A 355 13.48 25.98 20.00
N SER A 356 13.41 26.95 19.08
CA SER A 356 12.22 27.21 18.26
C SER A 356 12.36 26.78 16.80
N HIS A 357 13.55 26.39 16.32
CA HIS A 357 13.80 26.05 14.93
C HIS A 357 14.48 24.70 14.79
N THR A 358 13.83 23.77 14.08
CA THR A 358 14.41 22.50 13.67
C THR A 358 14.44 22.45 12.15
N VAL A 359 15.62 22.61 11.57
CA VAL A 359 15.84 22.57 10.13
C VAL A 359 16.08 21.13 9.70
N ARG A 360 15.37 20.68 8.66
CA ARG A 360 15.54 19.34 8.05
C ARG A 360 15.94 19.47 6.60
N ALA A 361 16.85 18.63 6.16
CA ALA A 361 17.30 18.57 4.79
C ALA A 361 17.55 17.13 4.36
N GLY A 362 17.41 16.86 3.07
CA GLY A 362 17.72 15.54 2.56
C GLY A 362 17.93 15.52 1.06
N LEU A 363 18.51 14.40 0.63
CA LEU A 363 18.85 14.10 -0.76
C LEU A 363 18.34 12.70 -1.11
N PHE A 364 17.88 12.54 -2.34
CA PHE A 364 17.51 11.24 -2.89
C PHE A 364 18.03 11.11 -4.31
N PHE A 365 18.60 9.95 -4.60
CA PHE A 365 18.98 9.54 -5.94
C PHE A 365 18.55 8.11 -6.18
N GLN A 366 17.94 7.84 -7.34
CA GLN A 366 17.66 6.49 -7.82
C GLN A 366 17.92 6.39 -9.32
N GLN A 367 18.59 5.34 -9.75
CA GLN A 367 18.61 4.91 -11.14
C GLN A 367 17.91 3.57 -11.28
N ASP A 368 17.07 3.46 -12.30
CA ASP A 368 16.34 2.24 -12.66
C ASP A 368 16.74 1.81 -14.08
N ASN A 369 17.14 0.54 -14.23
CA ASN A 369 17.48 -0.06 -15.51
C ASN A 369 16.41 -1.10 -15.83
N SER A 370 15.44 -0.74 -16.64
CA SER A 370 14.29 -1.58 -17.01
C SER A 370 14.49 -2.19 -18.40
N ARG A 371 14.02 -3.43 -18.57
CA ARG A 371 13.95 -4.13 -19.85
C ARG A 371 12.58 -4.80 -19.97
N SER A 372 11.97 -4.68 -21.15
CA SER A 372 10.74 -5.36 -21.53
C SER A 372 10.97 -6.11 -22.82
N ASN A 373 10.71 -7.41 -22.82
CA ASN A 373 10.79 -8.26 -24.00
C ASN A 373 9.48 -9.01 -24.15
N SER A 374 8.82 -8.89 -25.31
CA SER A 374 7.63 -9.66 -25.62
C SER A 374 7.79 -10.41 -26.94
N LEU A 375 7.19 -11.60 -26.99
CA LEU A 375 6.92 -12.35 -28.20
C LEU A 375 5.42 -12.45 -28.33
N ASN A 376 4.88 -11.84 -29.39
CA ASN A 376 3.46 -11.74 -29.64
C ASN A 376 3.10 -12.60 -30.85
N ARG A 377 2.01 -13.36 -30.76
CA ARG A 377 1.38 -14.01 -31.89
C ARG A 377 0.06 -13.30 -32.17
N VAL A 378 -0.18 -12.92 -33.42
CA VAL A 378 -1.36 -12.17 -33.86
C VAL A 378 -1.83 -12.71 -35.21
N PHE A 379 -3.05 -12.41 -35.62
CA PHE A 379 -3.55 -12.72 -36.96
C PHE A 379 -3.48 -11.50 -37.89
N ALA A 380 -3.33 -11.74 -39.20
CA ALA A 380 -3.52 -10.72 -40.19
C ALA A 380 -5.00 -10.36 -40.29
N VAL A 381 -5.33 -9.08 -40.49
CA VAL A 381 -6.67 -8.56 -40.67
C VAL A 381 -6.82 -7.76 -41.95
N ASP A 382 -8.05 -7.65 -42.48
CA ASP A 382 -8.38 -6.70 -43.54
C ASP A 382 -8.62 -5.29 -43.03
N GLY A 383 -8.93 -4.33 -43.89
CA GLY A 383 -9.21 -2.95 -43.53
C GLY A 383 -10.47 -2.74 -42.66
N LEU A 384 -11.24 -3.78 -42.39
CA LEU A 384 -12.40 -3.80 -41.50
C LEU A 384 -12.12 -4.51 -40.18
N GLY A 385 -10.90 -5.01 -40.00
CA GLY A 385 -10.50 -5.74 -38.77
C GLY A 385 -10.87 -7.23 -38.79
N ASN A 386 -11.37 -7.77 -39.90
CA ASN A 386 -11.69 -9.19 -39.98
C ASN A 386 -10.45 -10.04 -40.20
N GLN A 387 -10.34 -11.17 -39.53
CA GLN A 387 -9.26 -12.13 -39.70
C GLN A 387 -9.18 -12.64 -41.14
N THR A 388 -8.00 -12.51 -41.77
CA THR A 388 -7.77 -12.95 -43.16
C THR A 388 -6.94 -14.22 -43.25
N SER A 389 -6.27 -14.64 -42.18
CA SER A 389 -5.51 -15.90 -42.09
C SER A 389 -5.67 -16.49 -40.68
N ASP A 390 -5.82 -17.80 -40.61
CA ASP A 390 -5.86 -18.57 -39.36
C ASP A 390 -4.46 -19.04 -38.90
N VAL A 391 -3.42 -18.68 -39.65
CA VAL A 391 -2.02 -18.92 -39.30
C VAL A 391 -1.47 -17.66 -38.61
N PRO A 392 -1.03 -17.73 -37.33
CA PRO A 392 -0.56 -16.55 -36.61
C PRO A 392 0.79 -16.05 -37.11
N ILE A 393 0.99 -14.73 -37.01
CA ILE A 393 2.23 -14.02 -37.30
C ILE A 393 2.94 -13.74 -35.96
N GLY A 394 4.24 -14.01 -35.89
CA GLY A 394 5.07 -13.70 -34.70
C GLY A 394 5.67 -12.31 -34.77
N ILE A 395 5.48 -11.49 -33.73
CA ILE A 395 6.07 -10.15 -33.59
C ILE A 395 6.86 -10.10 -32.28
N ALA A 396 8.17 -9.87 -32.39
CA ALA A 396 9.05 -9.71 -31.22
C ALA A 396 9.29 -8.23 -30.96
N VAL A 397 9.12 -7.81 -29.70
CA VAL A 397 9.40 -6.45 -29.24
C VAL A 397 10.39 -6.52 -28.09
N ALA A 398 11.47 -5.72 -28.17
CA ALA A 398 12.48 -5.63 -27.13
C ALA A 398 12.79 -4.16 -26.83
N GLU A 399 12.62 -3.77 -25.56
CA GLU A 399 12.77 -2.41 -25.12
C GLU A 399 13.70 -2.32 -23.91
N ARG A 400 14.41 -1.20 -23.81
CA ARG A 400 15.25 -0.85 -22.68
C ARG A 400 15.08 0.61 -22.32
N LEU A 401 14.88 0.87 -21.02
CA LEU A 401 14.82 2.21 -20.46
C LEU A 401 15.79 2.33 -19.30
N VAL A 402 16.52 3.44 -19.24
CA VAL A 402 17.26 3.88 -18.07
C VAL A 402 16.58 5.14 -17.55
N GLY A 403 16.00 5.06 -16.38
CA GLY A 403 15.39 6.20 -15.74
C GLY A 403 16.17 6.63 -14.50
N ARG A 404 16.12 7.92 -14.16
CA ARG A 404 16.75 8.49 -12.97
C ARG A 404 15.82 9.47 -12.29
N ASN A 405 15.80 9.40 -10.98
CA ASN A 405 15.11 10.36 -10.12
C ASN A 405 16.11 10.99 -9.17
N TYR A 406 16.07 12.32 -9.11
CA TYR A 406 16.87 13.13 -8.18
C TYR A 406 15.94 13.97 -7.35
N SER A 407 16.23 14.14 -6.08
CA SER A 407 15.57 15.18 -5.29
C SER A 407 16.44 15.72 -4.18
N ALA A 408 16.14 16.96 -3.80
CA ALA A 408 16.66 17.62 -2.64
C ALA A 408 15.55 18.40 -1.94
N TYR A 409 15.55 18.42 -0.61
CA TYR A 409 14.62 19.26 0.13
C TYR A 409 15.30 19.99 1.28
N LEU A 410 14.69 21.12 1.65
CA LEU A 410 14.99 21.89 2.83
C LEU A 410 13.68 22.35 3.45
N GLN A 411 13.52 22.15 4.76
CA GLN A 411 12.34 22.58 5.50
C GLN A 411 12.72 23.01 6.92
N ASP A 412 11.92 23.90 7.48
CA ASP A 412 12.03 24.32 8.87
C ASP A 412 10.72 24.05 9.60
N GLU A 413 10.82 23.52 10.79
CA GLU A 413 9.78 23.44 11.79
C GLU A 413 9.99 24.55 12.79
N TRP A 414 9.15 25.58 12.72
CA TRP A 414 9.24 26.77 13.55
C TRP A 414 8.15 26.77 14.62
N LEU A 415 8.56 26.62 15.87
CA LEU A 415 7.70 26.80 17.04
C LEU A 415 7.46 28.30 17.24
N LEU A 416 6.35 28.83 16.69
CA LEU A 416 5.95 30.21 16.86
C LEU A 416 5.54 30.52 18.31
N SER A 417 5.00 29.52 19.00
CA SER A 417 4.70 29.51 20.43
C SER A 417 4.62 28.06 20.92
N ASP A 418 4.42 27.84 22.21
CA ASP A 418 4.22 26.50 22.80
C ASP A 418 3.03 25.74 22.22
N THR A 419 2.10 26.47 21.58
CA THR A 419 0.87 25.88 21.02
C THR A 419 0.77 25.98 19.50
N LEU A 420 1.68 26.71 18.84
CA LEU A 420 1.58 27.00 17.41
C LEU A 420 2.89 26.68 16.69
N THR A 421 2.84 25.74 15.75
CA THR A 421 3.97 25.32 14.93
C THR A 421 3.73 25.67 13.47
N PHE A 422 4.69 26.28 12.80
CA PHE A 422 4.69 26.55 11.36
C PHE A 422 5.76 25.71 10.67
N ASN A 423 5.32 24.77 9.84
CA ASN A 423 6.20 23.96 9.01
C ASN A 423 6.23 24.56 7.61
N TYR A 424 7.40 24.88 7.08
CA TYR A 424 7.54 25.37 5.71
C TYR A 424 8.83 24.86 5.08
N GLY A 425 8.78 24.68 3.77
CA GLY A 425 9.94 24.18 3.05
C GLY A 425 9.74 24.13 1.54
N VAL A 426 10.77 23.68 0.86
CA VAL A 426 10.77 23.48 -0.58
C VAL A 426 11.47 22.16 -0.90
N ARG A 427 10.94 21.48 -1.90
CA ARG A 427 11.55 20.31 -2.51
C ARG A 427 11.80 20.56 -3.98
N PHE A 428 12.96 20.18 -4.47
CA PHE A 428 13.27 20.07 -5.88
C PHE A 428 13.26 18.61 -6.28
N ASP A 429 12.54 18.28 -7.34
CA ASP A 429 12.51 16.96 -7.94
C ASP A 429 12.85 17.05 -9.42
N GLN A 430 13.65 16.10 -9.92
CA GLN A 430 13.92 15.87 -11.33
C GLN A 430 13.76 14.39 -11.65
N SER A 431 13.07 14.09 -12.74
CA SER A 431 12.91 12.75 -13.28
C SER A 431 13.37 12.72 -14.73
N GLU A 432 14.22 11.75 -15.06
CA GLU A 432 14.74 11.47 -16.40
C GLU A 432 14.32 10.07 -16.81
N GLY A 433 13.77 9.92 -17.99
CA GLY A 433 13.30 8.65 -18.54
C GLY A 433 12.93 8.80 -20.00
N LEU A 434 11.69 8.54 -20.38
CA LEU A 434 11.16 8.86 -21.72
C LEU A 434 11.14 10.37 -21.97
N VAL A 435 10.87 11.14 -20.93
CA VAL A 435 10.94 12.61 -20.90
C VAL A 435 11.82 13.03 -19.73
N SER A 436 12.36 14.26 -19.80
CA SER A 436 13.09 14.87 -18.68
C SER A 436 12.25 16.02 -18.13
N GLU A 437 11.86 15.92 -16.88
CA GLU A 437 10.99 16.88 -16.20
C GLU A 437 11.50 17.21 -14.81
N HIS A 438 11.23 18.43 -14.34
CA HIS A 438 11.60 18.86 -13.00
C HIS A 438 10.55 19.80 -12.40
N GLN A 439 10.59 19.96 -11.07
CA GLN A 439 9.72 20.88 -10.37
C GLN A 439 10.33 21.35 -9.04
N PHE A 440 10.07 22.62 -8.69
CA PHE A 440 10.15 23.13 -7.34
C PHE A 440 8.78 23.04 -6.66
N SER A 441 8.74 22.44 -5.50
CA SER A 441 7.52 22.07 -4.77
C SER A 441 7.51 22.75 -3.40
N PRO A 442 7.03 24.00 -3.27
CA PRO A 442 6.87 24.66 -1.97
C PRO A 442 5.78 23.97 -1.16
N ARG A 443 5.95 23.97 0.16
CA ARG A 443 5.02 23.42 1.14
C ARG A 443 4.96 24.30 2.37
N ALA A 444 3.78 24.43 2.96
CA ALA A 444 3.56 25.15 4.18
C ALA A 444 2.40 24.54 4.95
N GLY A 445 2.54 24.40 6.25
CA GLY A 445 1.53 23.88 7.14
C GLY A 445 1.57 24.56 8.50
N LEU A 446 0.42 24.87 9.05
CA LEU A 446 0.26 25.43 10.38
C LEU A 446 -0.45 24.41 11.25
N VAL A 447 0.12 24.11 12.42
CA VAL A 447 -0.44 23.21 13.42
C VAL A 447 -0.68 24.02 14.69
N TRP A 448 -1.93 24.04 15.15
CA TRP A 448 -2.30 24.73 16.38
C TRP A 448 -2.86 23.73 17.40
N LYS A 449 -2.22 23.69 18.58
CA LYS A 449 -2.61 22.88 19.73
C LYS A 449 -3.04 23.80 20.88
N PRO A 450 -4.28 24.34 20.88
CA PRO A 450 -4.74 25.28 21.89
C PRO A 450 -4.69 24.68 23.30
N ASP A 451 -4.79 23.37 23.41
CA ASP A 451 -4.66 22.58 24.63
C ASP A 451 -4.05 21.19 24.31
N THR A 452 -3.87 20.35 25.32
CA THR A 452 -3.27 19.00 25.15
C THR A 452 -4.18 18.00 24.47
N ALA A 453 -5.47 18.31 24.30
CA ALA A 453 -6.48 17.41 23.72
C ALA A 453 -6.83 17.77 22.27
N THR A 454 -6.59 19.02 21.85
CA THR A 454 -7.02 19.54 20.55
C THR A 454 -5.87 19.78 19.62
N THR A 455 -5.94 19.29 18.39
CA THR A 455 -5.03 19.63 17.29
C THR A 455 -5.83 20.13 16.11
N LEU A 456 -5.47 21.31 15.60
CA LEU A 456 -5.98 21.90 14.38
C LEU A 456 -4.84 22.05 13.38
N HIS A 457 -5.10 21.81 12.11
CA HIS A 457 -4.09 22.02 11.06
C HIS A 457 -4.72 22.60 9.81
N VAL A 458 -3.88 23.34 9.07
CA VAL A 458 -4.17 23.78 7.70
C VAL A 458 -2.86 23.74 6.93
N GLY A 459 -2.92 23.31 5.67
CA GLY A 459 -1.73 23.17 4.88
C GLY A 459 -1.94 23.38 3.38
N TYR A 460 -0.82 23.68 2.73
CA TYR A 460 -0.66 23.72 1.28
C TYR A 460 0.58 22.98 0.88
N ALA A 461 0.47 22.16 -0.16
CA ALA A 461 1.63 21.51 -0.76
C ALA A 461 1.51 21.50 -2.29
N ARG A 462 2.65 21.66 -2.94
CA ARG A 462 2.81 21.35 -4.35
C ARG A 462 3.53 20.02 -4.48
N TYR A 463 3.02 19.13 -5.36
CA TYR A 463 3.56 17.78 -5.52
C TYR A 463 4.03 17.52 -6.94
N PHE A 464 5.02 16.63 -7.05
CA PHE A 464 5.57 16.11 -8.28
C PHE A 464 5.68 14.58 -8.16
N THR A 465 4.95 13.87 -9.02
CA THR A 465 4.92 12.41 -9.04
C THR A 465 5.40 11.92 -10.40
N PRO A 466 6.62 11.40 -10.53
CA PRO A 466 7.09 10.79 -11.76
C PRO A 466 6.36 9.48 -12.03
N PRO A 467 6.17 9.08 -13.29
CA PRO A 467 5.61 7.78 -13.62
C PRO A 467 6.53 6.66 -13.09
N PRO A 468 5.95 5.48 -12.76
CA PRO A 468 6.74 4.34 -12.29
C PRO A 468 7.71 3.90 -13.38
N LEU A 469 9.01 4.10 -13.18
CA LEU A 469 10.05 3.82 -14.18
C LEU A 469 10.07 2.36 -14.64
N ILE A 470 9.66 1.46 -13.76
CA ILE A 470 9.60 0.03 -14.02
C ILE A 470 8.48 -0.35 -15.00
N LEU A 471 7.39 0.44 -15.08
CA LEU A 471 6.22 0.18 -15.94
C LEU A 471 6.28 0.93 -17.27
N ILE A 472 7.26 1.82 -17.47
CA ILE A 472 7.36 2.63 -18.68
C ILE A 472 7.98 1.78 -19.80
N GLY A 473 7.22 1.55 -20.88
CA GLY A 473 7.69 0.97 -22.15
C GLY A 473 7.36 1.89 -23.31
N LYS A 474 8.14 1.84 -24.39
CA LYS A 474 7.71 2.38 -25.67
C LYS A 474 6.87 1.31 -26.36
N GLY A 475 5.58 1.53 -26.52
CA GLY A 475 4.77 0.63 -27.33
C GLY A 475 5.30 0.63 -28.78
N ALA A 476 5.67 -0.53 -29.28
CA ALA A 476 5.92 -0.71 -30.72
C ALA A 476 4.58 -0.79 -31.48
N VAL A 477 3.73 0.25 -31.30
CA VAL A 477 2.34 0.28 -31.78
C VAL A 477 2.24 -0.06 -33.26
N THR A 478 3.11 0.53 -34.06
CA THR A 478 3.12 0.33 -35.53
C THR A 478 3.59 -1.06 -35.95
N ALA A 479 4.25 -1.82 -35.08
CA ALA A 479 4.63 -3.21 -35.40
C ALA A 479 3.42 -4.15 -35.54
N PHE A 480 2.26 -3.74 -35.03
CA PHE A 480 1.02 -4.51 -35.05
C PHE A 480 0.05 -4.05 -36.14
N ASP A 481 0.41 -3.08 -36.98
CA ASP A 481 -0.46 -2.59 -38.04
C ASP A 481 -0.90 -3.72 -38.97
N GLY A 482 -2.18 -3.74 -39.34
CA GLY A 482 -2.79 -4.80 -40.19
C GLY A 482 -2.92 -6.15 -39.48
N THR A 483 -2.89 -6.20 -38.16
CA THR A 483 -3.06 -7.41 -37.36
C THR A 483 -4.18 -7.25 -36.31
N THR A 484 -4.60 -8.36 -35.69
CA THR A 484 -5.52 -8.35 -34.55
C THR A 484 -4.99 -7.65 -33.30
N GLY A 485 -3.69 -7.37 -33.22
CA GLY A 485 -3.07 -6.58 -32.19
C GLY A 485 -2.94 -5.09 -32.51
N ALA A 486 -3.42 -4.64 -33.68
CA ALA A 486 -3.36 -3.23 -34.08
C ALA A 486 -4.24 -2.38 -33.16
N ALA A 487 -3.67 -1.26 -32.71
CA ALA A 487 -4.41 -0.28 -31.95
C ALA A 487 -5.41 0.48 -32.84
N ALA A 488 -6.59 0.77 -32.33
CA ALA A 488 -7.60 1.56 -33.02
C ALA A 488 -7.14 3.03 -33.20
N ASP A 489 -6.39 3.56 -32.22
CA ASP A 489 -5.68 4.84 -32.30
C ASP A 489 -4.16 4.58 -32.13
N PRO A 490 -3.34 4.78 -33.16
CA PRO A 490 -1.90 4.54 -33.07
C PRO A 490 -1.13 5.63 -32.30
N THR A 491 -1.81 6.63 -31.74
CA THR A 491 -1.18 7.72 -31.00
C THR A 491 -0.56 7.20 -29.68
N ALA A 492 0.71 7.44 -29.50
CA ALA A 492 1.49 6.99 -28.35
C ALA A 492 2.37 8.11 -27.81
N ASP A 493 1.75 9.15 -27.27
CA ASP A 493 2.47 10.23 -26.61
C ASP A 493 3.15 9.72 -25.31
N PRO A 494 4.34 10.25 -24.97
CA PRO A 494 5.08 9.79 -23.81
C PRO A 494 4.38 10.19 -22.51
N ILE A 495 4.48 9.30 -21.53
CA ILE A 495 3.96 9.53 -20.18
C ILE A 495 4.74 10.65 -19.51
N ARG A 496 4.01 11.53 -18.81
CA ARG A 496 4.53 12.70 -18.11
C ARG A 496 4.37 12.58 -16.60
N SER A 497 5.19 13.35 -15.87
CA SER A 497 5.06 13.46 -14.42
C SER A 497 3.80 14.25 -14.04
N GLN A 498 3.06 13.70 -13.07
CA GLN A 498 1.91 14.38 -12.47
C GLN A 498 2.37 15.55 -11.59
N ARG A 499 1.61 16.62 -11.62
CA ARG A 499 1.83 17.84 -10.82
C ARG A 499 0.54 18.23 -10.12
N GLU A 500 0.62 18.46 -8.82
CA GLU A 500 -0.56 18.76 -8.00
C GLU A 500 -0.38 20.00 -7.14
N HIS A 501 -1.51 20.67 -6.90
CA HIS A 501 -1.71 21.59 -5.79
C HIS A 501 -2.67 20.93 -4.81
N MET A 502 -2.25 20.78 -3.57
CA MET A 502 -2.99 20.18 -2.46
C MET A 502 -3.28 21.23 -1.40
N PHE A 503 -4.53 21.31 -0.96
CA PHE A 503 -5.00 22.08 0.18
C PHE A 503 -5.65 21.12 1.16
N ASP A 504 -5.41 21.34 2.45
CA ASP A 504 -5.85 20.44 3.51
C ASP A 504 -6.17 21.24 4.76
N VAL A 505 -7.24 20.85 5.47
CA VAL A 505 -7.62 21.43 6.75
C VAL A 505 -8.27 20.35 7.61
N GLY A 506 -7.84 20.25 8.86
CA GLY A 506 -8.37 19.24 9.76
C GLY A 506 -8.36 19.65 11.22
N ALA A 507 -9.12 18.89 11.99
CA ALA A 507 -9.27 19.05 13.44
C ALA A 507 -9.34 17.66 14.08
N GLN A 508 -8.67 17.52 15.23
CA GLN A 508 -8.75 16.33 16.07
C GLN A 508 -8.92 16.76 17.52
N HIS A 509 -9.79 16.06 18.26
CA HIS A 509 -10.00 16.32 19.68
C HIS A 509 -10.13 15.03 20.48
N LEU A 510 -9.43 14.96 21.61
CA LEU A 510 -9.50 13.86 22.59
C LEU A 510 -10.52 14.23 23.67
N PHE A 511 -11.67 13.59 23.65
CA PHE A 511 -12.73 13.73 24.68
C PHE A 511 -12.38 12.86 25.89
N GLY A 512 -12.10 13.52 26.99
CA GLY A 512 -11.66 12.86 28.21
C GLY A 512 -10.30 12.19 28.01
N ARG A 513 -10.24 10.82 28.17
CA ARG A 513 -9.01 10.05 28.02
C ARG A 513 -9.18 8.88 27.01
N HIS A 514 -10.35 8.77 26.40
CA HIS A 514 -10.73 7.52 25.75
C HIS A 514 -11.27 7.66 24.35
N LEU A 515 -11.88 8.80 23.98
CA LEU A 515 -12.50 8.99 22.69
C LEU A 515 -11.79 10.10 21.92
N THR A 516 -11.19 9.74 20.80
CA THR A 516 -10.63 10.71 19.84
C THR A 516 -11.57 10.84 18.65
N LEU A 517 -11.95 12.08 18.31
CA LEU A 517 -12.68 12.38 17.08
C LEU A 517 -11.81 13.24 16.17
N GLY A 518 -11.83 12.91 14.88
CA GLY A 518 -11.11 13.66 13.83
C GLY A 518 -12.03 14.00 12.66
N ILE A 519 -11.77 15.13 12.03
CA ILE A 519 -12.36 15.52 10.76
C ILE A 519 -11.28 16.16 9.90
N ASP A 520 -11.28 15.85 8.62
CA ASP A 520 -10.32 16.36 7.64
C ASP A 520 -11.02 16.67 6.32
N ALA A 521 -10.62 17.72 5.63
CA ALA A 521 -11.13 18.09 4.31
C ALA A 521 -9.97 18.47 3.40
N TYR A 522 -9.98 17.96 2.18
CA TYR A 522 -8.92 18.18 1.20
C TYR A 522 -9.47 18.58 -0.17
N TYR A 523 -8.63 19.32 -0.92
CA TYR A 523 -8.87 19.67 -2.30
C TYR A 523 -7.56 19.61 -3.11
N LYS A 524 -7.55 18.85 -4.21
CA LYS A 524 -6.41 18.67 -5.09
C LYS A 524 -6.74 19.12 -6.51
N LEU A 525 -5.80 19.79 -7.16
CA LEU A 525 -5.82 20.12 -8.58
C LEU A 525 -4.61 19.54 -9.24
N ALA A 526 -4.80 18.61 -10.16
CA ALA A 526 -3.72 17.94 -10.87
C ALA A 526 -3.65 18.30 -12.34
N THR A 527 -2.43 18.35 -12.86
CA THR A 527 -2.11 18.31 -14.29
C THR A 527 -1.28 17.07 -14.55
N ASN A 528 -1.46 16.45 -15.73
CA ASN A 528 -0.88 15.17 -16.09
C ASN A 528 -1.17 14.08 -15.06
N LEU A 529 -2.42 13.99 -14.55
CA LEU A 529 -2.79 12.95 -13.58
C LEU A 529 -2.34 11.59 -14.13
N LEU A 530 -1.56 10.88 -13.33
CA LEU A 530 -1.18 9.50 -13.61
C LEU A 530 -2.33 8.57 -13.22
N ASP A 531 -2.65 7.65 -14.10
CA ASP A 531 -3.59 6.57 -13.90
C ASP A 531 -3.08 5.32 -14.61
N ASP A 532 -3.58 4.15 -14.29
CA ASP A 532 -3.10 2.89 -14.82
C ASP A 532 -4.24 2.09 -15.46
N THR A 533 -3.91 1.36 -16.51
CA THR A 533 -4.76 0.35 -17.15
C THR A 533 -3.94 -0.92 -17.36
N THR A 534 -4.54 -1.99 -17.84
CA THR A 534 -3.82 -3.23 -18.14
C THR A 534 -3.22 -3.22 -19.54
N LEU A 535 -2.01 -3.77 -19.68
CA LEU A 535 -1.37 -3.95 -20.98
C LEU A 535 -1.96 -5.17 -21.71
N GLY A 536 -2.91 -4.92 -22.61
CA GLY A 536 -3.59 -5.99 -23.35
C GLY A 536 -4.26 -6.99 -22.40
N GLY A 537 -4.16 -8.28 -22.70
CA GLY A 537 -4.71 -9.36 -21.85
C GLY A 537 -3.77 -9.84 -20.73
N THR A 538 -2.79 -9.04 -20.29
CA THR A 538 -1.85 -9.40 -19.24
C THR A 538 -2.26 -8.84 -17.87
N LEU A 539 -1.66 -9.33 -16.78
CA LEU A 539 -1.79 -8.77 -15.42
C LEU A 539 -0.76 -7.64 -15.16
N ILE A 540 -0.23 -7.03 -16.22
CA ILE A 540 0.79 -5.98 -16.12
C ILE A 540 0.13 -4.63 -16.36
N LEU A 541 0.35 -3.71 -15.43
CA LEU A 541 -0.18 -2.36 -15.52
C LEU A 541 0.56 -1.54 -16.57
N ALA A 542 -0.17 -0.68 -17.25
CA ALA A 542 0.33 0.29 -18.21
C ALA A 542 -0.15 1.69 -17.81
N PRO A 543 0.75 2.58 -17.38
CA PRO A 543 0.37 3.93 -16.96
C PRO A 543 0.03 4.83 -18.14
N PHE A 544 -0.86 5.78 -17.88
CA PHE A 544 -1.23 6.84 -18.83
C PHE A 544 -1.50 8.17 -18.09
N ASN A 545 -1.77 9.24 -18.80
CA ASN A 545 -2.07 10.52 -18.19
C ASN A 545 -3.39 11.12 -18.70
N TYR A 546 -4.14 11.71 -17.75
CA TYR A 546 -5.11 12.75 -18.04
C TYR A 546 -4.47 14.14 -17.95
N ALA A 547 -4.81 15.05 -18.87
CA ALA A 547 -4.27 16.42 -18.89
C ALA A 547 -4.59 17.20 -17.62
N LYS A 548 -5.82 17.05 -17.11
CA LYS A 548 -6.32 17.76 -15.92
C LYS A 548 -7.16 16.85 -15.06
N ALA A 549 -7.02 17.01 -13.74
CA ALA A 549 -7.90 16.34 -12.77
C ALA A 549 -8.18 17.24 -11.57
N ARG A 550 -9.27 16.91 -10.89
CA ARG A 550 -9.65 17.47 -9.59
C ARG A 550 -10.09 16.35 -8.67
N ASN A 551 -9.64 16.44 -7.43
CA ASN A 551 -9.95 15.45 -6.39
C ASN A 551 -10.27 16.20 -5.09
N TRP A 552 -11.35 15.85 -4.42
CA TRP A 552 -11.72 16.45 -3.14
C TRP A 552 -12.46 15.46 -2.26
N GLY A 553 -12.40 15.67 -0.97
CA GLY A 553 -13.15 14.87 -0.02
C GLY A 553 -13.16 15.44 1.38
N VAL A 554 -14.01 14.80 2.21
CA VAL A 554 -14.11 15.02 3.65
C VAL A 554 -14.05 13.66 4.32
N GLU A 555 -13.24 13.55 5.36
CA GLU A 555 -13.00 12.35 6.15
C GLU A 555 -13.36 12.61 7.60
N ALA A 556 -14.02 11.67 8.26
CA ALA A 556 -14.29 11.69 9.69
C ALA A 556 -13.78 10.41 10.31
N SER A 557 -13.16 10.51 11.48
CA SER A 557 -12.63 9.36 12.22
C SER A 557 -13.05 9.45 13.68
N ALA A 558 -13.24 8.28 14.28
CA ALA A 558 -13.46 8.11 15.72
C ALA A 558 -12.65 6.92 16.19
N SER A 559 -11.93 7.06 17.31
CA SER A 559 -11.26 5.95 17.98
C SER A 559 -11.55 6.00 19.48
N PHE A 560 -11.78 4.83 20.04
CA PHE A 560 -12.10 4.66 21.47
C PHE A 560 -11.24 3.55 22.07
N ALA A 561 -10.61 3.84 23.20
CA ALA A 561 -9.82 2.86 23.96
C ALA A 561 -10.08 3.04 25.45
N GLN A 562 -10.62 2.01 26.11
CA GLN A 562 -10.83 2.01 27.56
C GLN A 562 -10.78 0.57 28.11
N GLY A 563 -9.79 0.32 28.95
CA GLY A 563 -9.58 -1.01 29.53
C GLY A 563 -9.42 -2.08 28.44
N PRO A 564 -10.23 -3.15 28.46
CA PRO A 564 -10.13 -4.21 27.46
C PRO A 564 -10.78 -3.87 26.12
N VAL A 565 -11.42 -2.71 25.97
CA VAL A 565 -12.25 -2.35 24.81
C VAL A 565 -11.49 -1.41 23.89
N HIS A 566 -11.35 -1.78 22.62
CA HIS A 566 -10.87 -0.93 21.54
C HIS A 566 -11.91 -0.88 20.42
N ALA A 567 -12.18 0.30 19.88
CA ALA A 567 -13.09 0.46 18.75
C ALA A 567 -12.67 1.66 17.88
N TYR A 568 -12.96 1.58 16.59
CA TYR A 568 -12.75 2.70 15.66
C TYR A 568 -13.83 2.72 14.59
N LEU A 569 -14.05 3.90 14.01
CA LEU A 569 -14.98 4.13 12.91
C LEU A 569 -14.41 5.23 12.01
N ASN A 570 -14.35 4.97 10.70
CA ASN A 570 -13.95 5.92 9.70
C ASN A 570 -15.06 6.06 8.67
N LEU A 571 -15.28 7.28 8.20
CA LEU A 571 -16.21 7.60 7.14
C LEU A 571 -15.56 8.63 6.23
N ALA A 572 -15.53 8.37 4.93
CA ALA A 572 -15.03 9.32 3.96
C ALA A 572 -16.02 9.53 2.81
N ARG A 573 -16.11 10.76 2.37
CA ARG A 573 -16.79 11.15 1.14
C ARG A 573 -15.80 11.86 0.24
N GLY A 574 -15.55 11.31 -0.96
CA GLY A 574 -14.64 11.91 -1.91
C GLY A 574 -15.04 11.62 -3.35
N GLN A 575 -14.38 12.28 -4.27
CA GLN A 575 -14.48 11.99 -5.70
C GLN A 575 -13.27 12.52 -6.46
N GLN A 576 -12.88 11.78 -7.49
CA GLN A 576 -11.88 12.20 -8.45
C GLN A 576 -12.51 12.27 -9.83
N GLN A 577 -12.20 13.33 -10.56
CA GLN A 577 -12.61 13.53 -11.95
C GLN A 577 -11.42 13.98 -12.77
N ALA A 578 -11.33 13.48 -14.00
CA ALA A 578 -10.25 13.78 -14.93
C ALA A 578 -10.78 14.03 -16.33
N LYS A 579 -9.97 14.68 -17.19
CA LYS A 579 -10.30 14.90 -18.60
C LYS A 579 -9.07 14.93 -19.48
N THR A 580 -9.27 14.62 -20.76
CA THR A 580 -8.29 14.66 -21.85
C THR A 580 -7.15 13.67 -21.62
N ILE A 581 -7.24 12.47 -22.18
CA ILE A 581 -6.13 11.51 -22.21
C ILE A 581 -5.04 12.06 -23.13
N ILE A 582 -3.78 12.15 -22.63
CA ILE A 582 -2.67 12.80 -23.34
C ILE A 582 -1.44 11.90 -23.49
N SER A 583 -1.50 10.65 -23.08
CA SER A 583 -0.41 9.69 -23.27
C SER A 583 -0.95 8.28 -23.45
N ASN A 584 -0.24 7.45 -24.22
CA ASN A 584 -0.62 6.04 -24.48
C ASN A 584 -2.07 5.87 -24.94
N GLN A 585 -2.56 6.77 -25.80
CA GLN A 585 -3.94 6.80 -26.30
C GLN A 585 -4.34 5.48 -26.96
N PHE A 586 -3.38 4.74 -27.52
CA PHE A 586 -3.56 3.43 -28.15
C PHE A 586 -4.15 2.36 -27.21
N LEU A 587 -4.18 2.59 -25.90
CA LEU A 587 -4.76 1.66 -24.91
C LEU A 587 -6.30 1.76 -24.81
N PHE A 588 -6.91 2.75 -25.45
CA PHE A 588 -8.33 3.10 -25.24
C PHE A 588 -9.14 3.07 -26.54
N ASP A 589 -10.47 2.94 -26.39
CA ASP A 589 -11.39 3.12 -27.48
C ASP A 589 -11.36 4.58 -27.98
N PRO A 590 -11.23 4.85 -29.28
CA PRO A 590 -11.21 6.20 -29.84
C PRO A 590 -12.45 7.04 -29.49
N ALA A 591 -13.63 6.40 -29.35
CA ALA A 591 -14.85 7.11 -28.96
C ALA A 591 -14.78 7.62 -27.53
N ASP A 592 -14.18 6.85 -26.61
CA ASP A 592 -13.94 7.27 -25.23
C ASP A 592 -12.93 8.42 -25.19
N VAL A 593 -11.82 8.31 -25.94
CA VAL A 593 -10.80 9.36 -26.02
C VAL A 593 -11.41 10.67 -26.53
N ASP A 594 -12.25 10.62 -27.58
CA ASP A 594 -12.91 11.79 -28.15
C ASP A 594 -13.89 12.44 -27.17
N TYR A 595 -14.70 11.63 -26.46
CA TYR A 595 -15.61 12.17 -25.44
C TYR A 595 -14.84 12.84 -24.28
N ILE A 596 -13.82 12.18 -23.76
CA ILE A 596 -13.04 12.63 -22.59
C ILE A 596 -12.23 13.90 -22.92
N LYS A 597 -11.96 14.17 -24.18
CA LYS A 597 -11.19 15.35 -24.63
C LYS A 597 -11.75 16.66 -24.09
N ASP A 598 -13.07 16.80 -24.04
CA ASP A 598 -13.74 18.04 -23.64
C ASP A 598 -14.56 17.92 -22.36
N HIS A 599 -14.75 16.70 -21.84
CA HIS A 599 -15.60 16.42 -20.69
C HIS A 599 -14.82 15.88 -19.50
N TYR A 600 -15.14 16.33 -18.29
CA TYR A 600 -14.70 15.67 -17.07
C TYR A 600 -15.51 14.40 -16.88
N ILE A 601 -14.82 13.26 -16.73
CA ILE A 601 -15.39 11.99 -16.31
C ILE A 601 -14.90 11.65 -14.90
N PHE A 602 -15.56 10.74 -14.20
CA PHE A 602 -14.99 10.12 -13.02
C PHE A 602 -13.90 9.12 -13.44
N THR A 603 -12.80 9.04 -12.70
CA THR A 603 -11.87 7.92 -12.85
C THR A 603 -12.56 6.61 -12.43
N ASP A 604 -12.18 5.48 -12.99
CA ASP A 604 -12.84 4.17 -12.77
C ASP A 604 -12.89 3.77 -11.29
N HIS A 605 -11.82 4.06 -10.55
CA HIS A 605 -11.68 3.79 -9.11
C HIS A 605 -12.27 4.89 -8.20
N SER A 606 -12.94 5.92 -8.75
CA SER A 606 -13.57 6.95 -7.94
C SER A 606 -14.80 6.42 -7.21
N GLN A 607 -14.67 6.24 -5.89
CA GLN A 607 -15.72 5.76 -4.99
C GLN A 607 -16.23 6.91 -4.11
N LYS A 608 -17.54 7.19 -4.18
CA LYS A 608 -18.14 8.36 -3.54
C LYS A 608 -18.12 8.30 -2.01
N TRP A 609 -18.41 7.13 -1.44
CA TRP A 609 -18.41 6.90 -0.01
C TRP A 609 -17.62 5.64 0.33
N THR A 610 -16.74 5.76 1.33
CA THR A 610 -16.09 4.63 1.98
C THR A 610 -16.31 4.72 3.47
N ALA A 611 -16.44 3.58 4.13
CA ALA A 611 -16.38 3.50 5.58
C ALA A 611 -15.67 2.23 6.01
N SER A 612 -14.97 2.31 7.13
CA SER A 612 -14.39 1.16 7.82
C SER A 612 -14.56 1.31 9.32
N GLY A 613 -14.62 0.22 10.02
CA GLY A 613 -14.72 0.28 11.47
C GLY A 613 -14.51 -1.10 12.08
N GLY A 614 -14.15 -1.11 13.35
CA GLY A 614 -13.93 -2.34 14.09
C GLY A 614 -14.05 -2.16 15.58
N ALA A 615 -14.24 -3.26 16.25
CA ALA A 615 -14.21 -3.35 17.71
C ALA A 615 -13.51 -4.64 18.13
N SER A 616 -12.73 -4.57 19.19
CA SER A 616 -12.07 -5.71 19.80
C SER A 616 -12.12 -5.63 21.32
N LEU A 617 -12.09 -6.80 21.94
CA LEU A 617 -12.00 -6.95 23.40
C LEU A 617 -10.75 -7.78 23.71
N ASN A 618 -10.05 -7.44 24.80
CA ASN A 618 -8.97 -8.26 25.35
C ASN A 618 -9.38 -8.68 26.79
N LEU A 619 -9.96 -9.87 26.91
CA LEU A 619 -10.56 -10.37 28.15
C LEU A 619 -9.61 -11.40 28.78
N ALA A 620 -9.08 -11.07 29.97
CA ALA A 620 -8.32 -12.04 30.77
C ALA A 620 -9.24 -13.16 31.23
N ASP A 621 -8.83 -14.40 31.08
CA ASP A 621 -9.53 -15.60 31.58
C ASP A 621 -8.55 -16.59 32.23
N HIS A 622 -9.04 -17.74 32.66
CA HIS A 622 -8.24 -18.76 33.35
C HIS A 622 -7.21 -19.49 32.45
N LEU A 623 -7.32 -19.31 31.11
CA LEU A 623 -6.37 -19.85 30.14
C LEU A 623 -5.35 -18.81 29.68
N GLY A 624 -5.62 -17.51 29.89
CA GLY A 624 -4.83 -16.37 29.43
C GLY A 624 -5.71 -15.21 28.98
N HIS A 625 -5.84 -15.01 27.64
CA HIS A 625 -6.64 -13.92 27.09
C HIS A 625 -7.54 -14.40 25.95
N PHE A 626 -8.86 -14.09 26.08
CA PHE A 626 -9.82 -14.26 25.00
C PHE A 626 -10.01 -12.93 24.27
N GLN A 627 -9.81 -12.91 22.96
CA GLN A 627 -9.77 -11.72 22.12
C GLN A 627 -10.79 -11.82 20.96
N PRO A 628 -12.08 -11.57 21.21
CA PRO A 628 -13.06 -11.45 20.14
C PRO A 628 -12.92 -10.10 19.43
N SER A 629 -13.07 -10.10 18.11
CA SER A 629 -13.00 -8.91 17.28
C SER A 629 -13.98 -8.97 16.12
N LEU A 630 -14.40 -7.80 15.68
CA LEU A 630 -15.25 -7.62 14.52
C LEU A 630 -14.78 -6.39 13.76
N ASP A 631 -14.69 -6.47 12.45
CA ASP A 631 -14.49 -5.31 11.60
C ASP A 631 -15.45 -5.30 10.41
N PHE A 632 -15.54 -4.16 9.74
CA PHE A 632 -16.27 -4.04 8.49
C PHE A 632 -15.60 -3.04 7.54
N ILE A 633 -15.83 -3.24 6.25
CA ILE A 633 -15.60 -2.27 5.19
C ILE A 633 -16.90 -2.02 4.43
N TYR A 634 -17.11 -0.77 4.03
CA TYR A 634 -18.22 -0.34 3.18
C TYR A 634 -17.69 0.44 1.99
N GLY A 635 -18.21 0.13 0.81
CA GLY A 635 -18.00 0.89 -0.41
C GLY A 635 -19.32 1.23 -1.08
N SER A 636 -19.46 2.47 -1.57
CA SER A 636 -20.65 2.87 -2.34
C SER A 636 -20.66 2.34 -3.78
N GLY A 637 -19.67 1.55 -4.15
CA GLY A 637 -19.41 1.04 -5.49
C GLY A 637 -18.46 1.94 -6.28
N LEU A 638 -17.53 1.30 -7.01
CA LEU A 638 -16.67 1.94 -8.00
C LEU A 638 -17.47 2.35 -9.24
N ARG A 639 -16.81 3.01 -10.17
CA ARG A 639 -17.45 3.41 -11.43
C ARG A 639 -17.69 2.20 -12.32
N ALA A 640 -18.63 2.34 -13.23
CA ALA A 640 -19.08 1.34 -14.18
C ALA A 640 -19.40 1.99 -15.51
N ALA A 641 -19.68 1.17 -16.54
CA ALA A 641 -20.24 1.68 -17.78
C ALA A 641 -21.53 2.48 -17.53
N ASP A 642 -21.70 3.56 -18.27
CA ASP A 642 -22.96 4.27 -18.32
C ASP A 642 -24.05 3.37 -18.92
N PRO A 643 -25.19 3.15 -18.23
CA PRO A 643 -26.29 2.37 -18.80
C PRO A 643 -26.82 2.93 -20.12
N ALA A 644 -26.63 4.22 -20.38
CA ALA A 644 -27.00 4.85 -21.66
C ALA A 644 -25.89 4.73 -22.72
N GLY A 645 -24.70 4.22 -22.37
CA GLY A 645 -23.56 4.09 -23.27
C GLY A 645 -22.97 5.42 -23.79
N ILE A 646 -23.15 6.52 -23.04
CA ILE A 646 -22.76 7.84 -23.51
C ILE A 646 -21.52 8.36 -22.76
N VAL A 647 -21.50 8.19 -21.44
CA VAL A 647 -20.46 8.78 -20.58
C VAL A 647 -19.50 7.68 -20.11
N PRO A 648 -18.22 7.73 -20.50
CA PRO A 648 -17.21 6.80 -19.96
C PRO A 648 -17.19 6.88 -18.42
N ASN A 649 -17.20 5.74 -17.74
CA ASN A 649 -17.28 5.66 -16.27
C ASN A 649 -18.52 6.37 -15.67
N GLY A 650 -19.61 6.51 -16.44
CA GLY A 650 -20.81 7.26 -16.04
C GLY A 650 -21.69 6.51 -15.02
N GLY A 651 -21.65 5.19 -15.02
CA GLY A 651 -22.34 4.31 -14.09
C GLY A 651 -21.64 4.17 -12.73
N THR A 652 -22.25 3.39 -11.85
CA THR A 652 -21.71 3.07 -10.52
C THR A 652 -22.11 1.65 -10.14
N GLN A 653 -21.19 0.86 -9.60
CA GLN A 653 -21.46 -0.47 -9.06
C GLN A 653 -22.38 -0.41 -7.84
N GLN A 654 -22.99 -1.54 -7.50
CA GLN A 654 -23.83 -1.64 -6.31
C GLN A 654 -23.00 -1.45 -5.02
N PRO A 655 -23.55 -0.78 -4.01
CA PRO A 655 -22.87 -0.64 -2.73
C PRO A 655 -22.74 -1.99 -2.02
N TYR A 656 -21.68 -2.12 -1.22
CA TYR A 656 -21.41 -3.32 -0.44
C TYR A 656 -21.00 -3.01 0.99
N VAL A 657 -21.25 -3.99 1.86
CA VAL A 657 -20.70 -4.08 3.21
C VAL A 657 -20.12 -5.49 3.35
N GLN A 658 -18.87 -5.58 3.76
CA GLN A 658 -18.26 -6.83 4.20
C GLN A 658 -17.99 -6.72 5.70
N VAL A 659 -18.45 -7.71 6.46
CA VAL A 659 -18.24 -7.80 7.91
C VAL A 659 -17.40 -9.05 8.18
N ASN A 660 -16.37 -8.93 9.02
CA ASN A 660 -15.49 -10.01 9.41
C ASN A 660 -15.55 -10.21 10.92
N LEU A 661 -15.43 -11.46 11.37
CA LEU A 661 -15.39 -11.86 12.78
C LEU A 661 -14.09 -12.58 13.07
N GLY A 662 -13.41 -12.20 14.13
CA GLY A 662 -12.22 -12.88 14.65
C GLY A 662 -12.44 -13.32 16.08
N LEU A 663 -12.02 -14.54 16.41
CA LEU A 663 -12.00 -15.08 17.76
C LEU A 663 -10.60 -15.66 18.00
N ALA A 664 -9.84 -15.06 18.92
CA ALA A 664 -8.53 -15.57 19.29
C ALA A 664 -8.48 -15.90 20.79
N GLN A 665 -7.88 -17.02 21.13
CA GLN A 665 -7.57 -17.42 22.50
C GLN A 665 -6.05 -17.54 22.64
N VAL A 666 -5.47 -16.70 23.46
CA VAL A 666 -4.08 -16.82 23.90
C VAL A 666 -4.07 -17.69 25.15
N ILE A 667 -3.37 -18.81 25.09
CA ILE A 667 -3.23 -19.78 26.21
C ILE A 667 -1.82 -19.61 26.79
N GLY A 668 -1.73 -19.23 28.04
CA GLY A 668 -0.48 -18.87 28.70
C GLY A 668 -0.15 -17.38 28.58
N SER A 669 1.14 -17.04 28.64
CA SER A 669 1.59 -15.65 28.47
C SER A 669 1.61 -15.24 26.98
N GLU A 670 1.54 -13.96 26.71
CA GLU A 670 1.66 -13.43 25.33
C GLU A 670 3.04 -13.74 24.72
N GLU A 671 4.09 -13.76 25.53
CA GLU A 671 5.47 -14.02 25.10
C GLU A 671 5.75 -15.50 24.80
N HIS A 672 5.18 -16.43 25.57
CA HIS A 672 5.44 -17.87 25.43
C HIS A 672 4.16 -18.70 25.28
N GLY A 673 3.06 -18.07 24.89
CA GLY A 673 1.76 -18.70 24.78
C GLY A 673 1.52 -19.45 23.48
N LEU A 674 0.37 -20.13 23.45
CA LEU A 674 -0.22 -20.70 22.25
C LEU A 674 -1.46 -19.88 21.88
N THR A 675 -1.45 -19.26 20.71
CA THR A 675 -2.63 -18.59 20.16
C THR A 675 -3.42 -19.56 19.28
N VAL A 676 -4.67 -19.76 19.59
CA VAL A 676 -5.64 -20.50 18.77
C VAL A 676 -6.63 -19.48 18.20
N ARG A 677 -6.82 -19.48 16.88
CA ARG A 677 -7.60 -18.46 16.20
C ARG A 677 -8.65 -19.08 15.28
N PHE A 678 -9.84 -18.47 15.24
CA PHE A 678 -10.89 -18.77 14.27
C PHE A 678 -11.44 -17.47 13.69
N ASP A 679 -11.44 -17.35 12.35
CA ASP A 679 -11.93 -16.17 11.66
C ASP A 679 -13.02 -16.53 10.65
N VAL A 680 -14.00 -15.64 10.52
CA VAL A 680 -15.01 -15.68 9.47
C VAL A 680 -14.92 -14.39 8.67
N ILE A 681 -14.41 -14.48 7.45
CA ILE A 681 -14.33 -13.35 6.52
C ILE A 681 -15.62 -13.30 5.71
N ASN A 682 -16.17 -12.11 5.50
CA ASN A 682 -17.47 -11.90 4.86
C ASN A 682 -18.60 -12.70 5.55
N LEU A 683 -18.80 -12.42 6.84
CA LEU A 683 -19.71 -13.14 7.74
C LEU A 683 -21.13 -13.35 7.16
N PHE A 684 -21.65 -12.35 6.45
CA PHE A 684 -23.00 -12.40 5.86
C PHE A 684 -23.06 -12.99 4.46
N ASP A 685 -21.93 -13.51 3.94
CA ASP A 685 -21.82 -14.10 2.61
C ASP A 685 -22.30 -13.16 1.49
N LYS A 686 -21.99 -11.86 1.61
CA LYS A 686 -22.36 -10.88 0.61
C LYS A 686 -21.60 -11.14 -0.68
N SER A 687 -22.32 -11.38 -1.78
CA SER A 687 -21.76 -11.36 -3.13
C SER A 687 -21.79 -9.92 -3.61
N TYR A 688 -20.64 -9.38 -3.99
CA TYR A 688 -20.53 -8.04 -4.55
C TYR A 688 -19.42 -7.95 -5.58
N LEU A 689 -19.63 -7.07 -6.54
CA LEU A 689 -18.72 -6.80 -7.63
C LEU A 689 -17.81 -5.63 -7.22
N LEU A 690 -16.52 -5.78 -7.32
CA LEU A 690 -15.56 -4.71 -7.12
C LEU A 690 -15.56 -3.81 -8.36
N HIS A 691 -15.31 -4.37 -9.54
CA HIS A 691 -15.49 -3.70 -10.83
C HIS A 691 -16.06 -4.66 -11.87
N ASP A 692 -16.71 -4.13 -12.90
CA ASP A 692 -17.37 -4.94 -13.95
C ASP A 692 -16.50 -5.14 -15.20
N GLY A 693 -15.30 -4.60 -15.20
CA GLY A 693 -14.38 -4.65 -16.33
C GLY A 693 -14.72 -3.70 -17.47
N SER A 694 -15.65 -2.76 -17.25
CA SER A 694 -16.07 -1.80 -18.26
C SER A 694 -15.46 -0.40 -18.01
N GLY A 695 -15.50 0.45 -19.03
CA GLY A 695 -15.04 1.82 -18.97
C GLY A 695 -13.54 2.00 -19.23
N VAL A 696 -13.03 3.15 -18.83
CA VAL A 696 -11.61 3.49 -18.93
C VAL A 696 -10.92 2.92 -17.70
N GLY A 697 -10.16 1.83 -17.85
CA GLY A 697 -9.50 1.11 -16.76
C GLY A 697 -9.36 -0.38 -17.02
N ARG A 698 -9.84 -1.26 -16.13
CA ARG A 698 -9.65 -2.72 -16.19
C ARG A 698 -10.67 -3.42 -17.09
N GLY A 699 -10.20 -4.38 -17.88
CA GLY A 699 -10.99 -5.09 -18.90
C GLY A 699 -11.70 -6.38 -18.44
N GLN A 700 -11.71 -6.74 -17.15
CA GLN A 700 -12.37 -7.96 -16.66
C GLN A 700 -13.15 -7.70 -15.37
N PRO A 701 -14.32 -8.36 -15.19
CA PRO A 701 -15.08 -8.24 -13.95
C PRO A 701 -14.35 -8.94 -12.79
N GLU A 702 -14.48 -8.39 -11.58
CA GLU A 702 -13.93 -8.95 -10.35
C GLU A 702 -14.94 -8.94 -9.23
N TYR A 703 -15.29 -10.14 -8.74
CA TYR A 703 -16.11 -10.33 -7.55
C TYR A 703 -15.25 -10.54 -6.32
N ALA A 704 -15.58 -9.86 -5.25
CA ALA A 704 -14.95 -10.10 -3.96
C ALA A 704 -15.22 -11.51 -3.43
N PRO A 705 -14.32 -12.04 -2.56
CA PRO A 705 -14.45 -13.36 -1.97
C PRO A 705 -15.77 -13.53 -1.23
N ARG A 706 -16.40 -14.68 -1.42
CA ARG A 706 -17.55 -15.13 -0.64
C ARG A 706 -17.11 -15.51 0.78
N ARG A 707 -18.07 -15.78 1.68
CA ARG A 707 -17.77 -16.15 3.08
C ARG A 707 -16.74 -17.28 3.16
N GLY A 708 -15.64 -16.99 3.89
CA GLY A 708 -14.58 -17.93 4.18
C GLY A 708 -14.44 -18.17 5.68
N PHE A 709 -14.03 -19.40 6.04
CA PHE A 709 -13.74 -19.83 7.39
C PHE A 709 -12.26 -20.21 7.48
N PHE A 710 -11.57 -19.66 8.49
CA PHE A 710 -10.14 -19.86 8.66
C PHE A 710 -9.82 -20.23 10.09
N PHE A 711 -8.74 -20.98 10.26
CA PHE A 711 -8.23 -21.42 11.54
C PHE A 711 -6.72 -21.19 11.60
N GLY A 712 -6.25 -20.71 12.75
CA GLY A 712 -4.84 -20.43 12.99
C GLY A 712 -4.34 -21.02 14.28
N LEU A 713 -3.11 -21.50 14.24
CA LEU A 713 -2.32 -21.90 15.42
C LEU A 713 -0.99 -21.19 15.38
N ARG A 714 -0.58 -20.56 16.50
CA ARG A 714 0.69 -19.87 16.63
C ARG A 714 1.29 -20.14 17.98
N LYS A 715 2.53 -20.60 18.03
CA LYS A 715 3.30 -20.81 19.25
C LYS A 715 4.40 -19.77 19.33
N SER A 716 4.34 -18.91 20.36
CA SER A 716 5.41 -17.98 20.75
C SER A 716 6.37 -18.66 21.72
N PHE A 717 7.67 -18.33 21.68
CA PHE A 717 8.73 -18.92 22.50
C PHE A 717 9.86 -17.92 22.78
#